data_e436427a97af6f77b6e718e52e70442e
#
_entry.id   e436427a97af6f77b6e718e52e70442e
#
_cell.length_a   1.000
_cell.length_b   1.000
_cell.length_c   1.000
_cell.angle_alpha   90.00
_cell.angle_beta   90.00
_cell.angle_gamma   90.00
#
_symmetry.space_group_name_H-M   'P 1'
#
loop_
_entity.id
_entity.type
_entity.pdbx_description
1 polymer ?
#
loop_
_entity_poly.entity_id
_entity_poly.type
_entity_poly.pdbx_seq_one_letter_code
_entity_poly.pdbx_strand_id
1 'polypeptide(L)'
;MATIHVDGKEYDVDGADNLLQACLSLGLDIPYFCWHPALGSVGACRQCAVKQYQNAEDTRGRLVMSCMTPASDGTFISIDDGEAKQFRESVVEWLMTNHPHDCPVCEEGGNCHLQDMTVMTGHSFRKYRFSKRTHNNQELGPFISHEMNRCIACYRCVRYYKDYADGTDFGVYGAHDNVYFGRTESGTLESEFSGNLVEVCPTGVFTDKTHSERYNRKWDMQFAPSICQQCSIGCNTSPGERYGELRRIENRYNGSVNHYFLCDRGRFGYGYVNQKDRPRQPQQLRGDDWITLNAEQAMQGAADILRQAKKTIGIGSPRASLESNFALRDLVGAENFYTGISQAEQGRLDLMLNVLQNSGVHTPALREIEGYDAVLVLGEDLTQTGARIALSVRQAVKGKARAMAAAQRVADWQIAAVQNIGQHAKHPLFVTNVDNTRLDDIAAWNYRAPVDEQARFGFAIAHALDNAAPAVNDLADGLNKKVDIIVQALTDARKPLIITGSNAGSEAIIEAAANIAKALKDRGSDVGITFVASAANSIGLSMIGGGSLDQALTLLENGEADTAIVMENDLYRHAPAAKVDAALAKVSNLIVADHQRTAIMDKANLILSAASFAESDGTLVNQEGRAQRFFQVYDPAYYDDAKKDVHTVMLESWRWMHSLHSTYTSRHVDWTQLDHVIEACVTALPQLQGIVEAAPDASFRIRGQKLARSPIRSSGRTAMRANISVHEPRQPQDKDTMFAFSMEGNNSPLADRQQIPFAWAPGWNSPQAWNKFQAEVGGKLRHGDPGVRLIEAGEGTLGYFDRVPAAFGQQQGWRVAPYYHLFGSDEMSQRSGVIQQRMPEAYVMVNPTDAAALGVNAGALVEFSCAGQTLRLPVRLSETLTQGQVGLPLGLPGIPPVLVGATVENLREATR
;
A
#
# COMPACT_ATOMS: atom_id res chain seq x y z
N MET A 1 -18.88 16.14 22.73
CA MET A 1 -19.44 14.96 23.42
C MET A 1 -20.97 15.10 23.37
N ALA A 2 -21.68 14.07 22.91
CA ALA A 2 -23.14 14.03 22.89
C ALA A 2 -23.60 12.83 23.72
N THR A 3 -24.64 12.99 24.51
CA THR A 3 -25.24 11.91 25.28
C THR A 3 -26.46 11.38 24.52
N ILE A 4 -26.47 10.09 24.19
CA ILE A 4 -27.61 9.44 23.55
C ILE A 4 -28.19 8.36 24.46
N HIS A 5 -29.50 8.16 24.37
CA HIS A 5 -30.20 7.13 25.13
C HIS A 5 -30.65 6.01 24.20
N VAL A 6 -30.16 4.78 24.45
CA VAL A 6 -30.46 3.61 23.64
C VAL A 6 -31.05 2.51 24.50
N ASP A 7 -32.28 2.08 24.21
CA ASP A 7 -32.99 1.04 24.94
C ASP A 7 -32.98 1.26 26.46
N GLY A 8 -33.20 2.53 26.88
CA GLY A 8 -33.24 2.94 28.28
C GLY A 8 -31.90 3.08 28.99
N LYS A 9 -30.78 2.97 28.26
CA LYS A 9 -29.42 3.20 28.77
C LYS A 9 -28.83 4.47 28.17
N GLU A 10 -28.05 5.17 28.96
CA GLU A 10 -27.34 6.39 28.59
C GLU A 10 -25.91 6.05 28.09
N TYR A 11 -25.48 6.70 27.02
CA TYR A 11 -24.18 6.54 26.43
C TYR A 11 -23.61 7.88 25.99
N ASP A 12 -22.37 8.13 26.37
CA ASP A 12 -21.62 9.28 25.89
C ASP A 12 -20.92 8.93 24.57
N VAL A 13 -21.09 9.78 23.57
CA VAL A 13 -20.51 9.63 22.24
C VAL A 13 -19.75 10.88 21.87
N ASP A 14 -18.54 10.72 21.40
CA ASP A 14 -17.71 11.80 20.90
C ASP A 14 -17.38 11.60 19.42
N GLY A 15 -17.69 12.62 18.62
CA GLY A 15 -17.30 12.68 17.22
C GLY A 15 -18.06 11.74 16.28
N ALA A 16 -19.20 11.17 16.66
CA ALA A 16 -20.00 10.34 15.75
C ALA A 16 -20.79 11.20 14.76
N ASP A 17 -20.72 10.84 13.48
CA ASP A 17 -21.43 11.55 12.42
C ASP A 17 -22.95 11.30 12.47
N ASN A 18 -23.35 10.07 12.74
CA ASN A 18 -24.73 9.65 12.76
C ASN A 18 -24.98 8.57 13.83
N LEU A 19 -26.24 8.29 14.11
CA LEU A 19 -26.64 7.31 15.12
C LEU A 19 -26.14 5.90 14.85
N LEU A 20 -26.04 5.50 13.58
CA LEU A 20 -25.51 4.17 13.23
C LEU A 20 -24.05 4.04 13.66
N GLN A 21 -23.23 5.03 13.31
CA GLN A 21 -21.81 5.05 13.68
C GLN A 21 -21.64 5.10 15.19
N ALA A 22 -22.42 5.94 15.87
CA ALA A 22 -22.42 6.04 17.33
C ALA A 22 -22.70 4.68 17.98
N CYS A 23 -23.79 4.02 17.59
CA CYS A 23 -24.16 2.73 18.16
C CYS A 23 -23.11 1.65 17.87
N LEU A 24 -22.60 1.57 16.64
CA LEU A 24 -21.56 0.60 16.29
C LEU A 24 -20.27 0.83 17.08
N SER A 25 -19.87 2.08 17.33
CA SER A 25 -18.69 2.40 18.14
C SER A 25 -18.84 2.00 19.62
N LEU A 26 -20.06 1.94 20.09
CA LEU A 26 -20.41 1.49 21.45
C LEU A 26 -20.59 -0.04 21.55
N GLY A 27 -20.41 -0.76 20.44
CA GLY A 27 -20.63 -2.19 20.38
C GLY A 27 -22.10 -2.62 20.27
N LEU A 28 -23.00 -1.68 20.01
CA LEU A 28 -24.42 -1.93 19.81
C LEU A 28 -24.68 -2.32 18.37
N ASP A 29 -25.28 -3.50 18.14
CA ASP A 29 -25.49 -4.06 16.82
C ASP A 29 -26.73 -3.48 16.15
N ILE A 30 -26.54 -2.80 15.03
CA ILE A 30 -27.58 -2.38 14.09
C ILE A 30 -27.21 -2.90 12.71
N PRO A 31 -28.09 -3.66 12.03
CA PRO A 31 -27.79 -4.15 10.69
C PRO A 31 -27.80 -2.99 9.68
N TYR A 32 -26.92 -3.08 8.66
CA TYR A 32 -26.78 -2.04 7.64
C TYR A 32 -26.16 -2.60 6.37
N PHE A 33 -26.34 -1.90 5.23
CA PHE A 33 -25.67 -2.24 3.97
C PHE A 33 -25.10 -1.01 3.25
N CYS A 34 -25.91 0.03 3.01
CA CYS A 34 -25.49 1.14 2.15
C CYS A 34 -24.51 2.12 2.81
N TRP A 35 -24.50 2.20 4.13
CA TRP A 35 -23.55 3.04 4.86
C TRP A 35 -22.15 2.43 4.84
N HIS A 36 -21.17 3.30 4.73
CA HIS A 36 -19.75 2.94 4.90
C HIS A 36 -19.02 4.16 5.51
N PRO A 37 -18.11 4.00 6.48
CA PRO A 37 -17.47 5.12 7.17
C PRO A 37 -16.79 6.12 6.22
N ALA A 38 -16.11 5.62 5.18
CA ALA A 38 -15.43 6.48 4.21
C ALA A 38 -16.35 7.01 3.10
N LEU A 39 -17.53 6.43 2.90
CA LEU A 39 -18.44 6.78 1.80
C LEU A 39 -19.72 7.49 2.30
N GLY A 40 -19.87 7.66 3.61
CA GLY A 40 -21.04 8.27 4.22
C GLY A 40 -22.34 7.49 3.99
N SER A 41 -23.45 8.18 4.04
CA SER A 41 -24.80 7.63 4.00
C SER A 41 -25.56 8.04 2.74
N VAL A 42 -26.46 7.16 2.29
CA VAL A 42 -27.38 7.42 1.17
C VAL A 42 -28.82 7.00 1.49
N GLY A 43 -29.03 6.22 2.56
CA GLY A 43 -30.36 5.75 3.00
C GLY A 43 -31.05 4.77 2.06
N ALA A 44 -30.35 4.17 1.11
CA ALA A 44 -30.94 3.33 0.06
C ALA A 44 -31.44 1.96 0.58
N CYS A 45 -30.69 1.31 1.47
CA CYS A 45 -31.01 -0.06 1.91
C CYS A 45 -32.09 -0.12 3.02
N ARG A 46 -32.26 0.91 3.81
CA ARG A 46 -33.17 1.01 4.93
C ARG A 46 -33.01 -0.04 6.04
N GLN A 47 -31.94 -0.81 6.00
CA GLN A 47 -31.70 -1.89 6.95
C GLN A 47 -31.42 -1.41 8.38
N CYS A 48 -30.91 -0.18 8.54
CA CYS A 48 -30.53 0.40 9.83
C CYS A 48 -31.68 1.10 10.57
N ALA A 49 -32.91 0.65 10.37
CA ALA A 49 -34.08 1.21 11.02
C ALA A 49 -34.03 1.05 12.56
N VAL A 50 -34.26 2.13 13.26
CA VAL A 50 -34.44 2.19 14.73
C VAL A 50 -35.69 3.01 15.06
N LYS A 51 -36.22 2.85 16.25
CA LYS A 51 -37.35 3.68 16.72
C LYS A 51 -36.77 4.90 17.45
N GLN A 52 -37.09 6.11 17.01
CA GLN A 52 -36.68 7.34 17.65
C GLN A 52 -37.85 7.94 18.43
N TYR A 53 -37.58 8.40 19.62
CA TYR A 53 -38.54 9.03 20.52
C TYR A 53 -38.16 10.49 20.78
N GLN A 54 -39.15 11.33 21.14
CA GLN A 54 -38.90 12.74 21.46
C GLN A 54 -38.21 12.93 22.81
N ASN A 55 -38.56 12.08 23.77
CA ASN A 55 -38.04 12.05 25.14
C ASN A 55 -38.34 10.69 25.79
N ALA A 56 -37.93 10.50 27.02
CA ALA A 56 -38.15 9.25 27.78
C ALA A 56 -39.61 8.86 27.99
N GLU A 57 -40.54 9.81 27.91
CA GLU A 57 -41.98 9.60 28.15
C GLU A 57 -42.75 9.34 26.83
N ASP A 58 -42.11 9.56 25.69
CA ASP A 58 -42.76 9.30 24.39
C ASP A 58 -42.90 7.79 24.14
N THR A 59 -44.15 7.35 24.06
CA THR A 59 -44.50 5.93 23.80
C THR A 59 -44.77 5.62 22.32
N ARG A 60 -44.91 6.65 21.47
CA ARG A 60 -45.23 6.45 20.05
C ARG A 60 -44.00 6.24 19.21
N GLY A 61 -43.03 7.13 19.33
CA GLY A 61 -41.83 7.14 18.51
C GLY A 61 -42.11 7.14 17.01
N ARG A 62 -41.07 7.14 16.22
CA ARG A 62 -41.13 6.98 14.76
C ARG A 62 -39.96 6.15 14.27
N LEU A 63 -40.16 5.36 13.23
CA LEU A 63 -39.07 4.68 12.54
C LEU A 63 -38.18 5.70 11.81
N VAL A 64 -36.88 5.64 12.06
CA VAL A 64 -35.87 6.43 11.38
C VAL A 64 -34.72 5.53 10.92
N MET A 65 -33.99 5.96 9.89
CA MET A 65 -32.77 5.28 9.46
C MET A 65 -31.58 5.85 10.24
N SER A 66 -31.01 5.04 11.12
CA SER A 66 -29.93 5.50 12.00
C SER A 66 -28.72 6.08 11.24
N CYS A 67 -28.42 5.57 10.04
CA CYS A 67 -27.35 6.13 9.18
C CYS A 67 -27.70 7.51 8.60
N MET A 68 -28.96 7.93 8.63
CA MET A 68 -29.43 9.23 8.13
C MET A 68 -29.84 10.20 9.24
N THR A 69 -29.64 9.78 10.49
CA THR A 69 -30.05 10.59 11.68
C THR A 69 -28.79 11.01 12.42
N PRO A 70 -28.59 12.31 12.69
CA PRO A 70 -27.46 12.78 13.47
C PRO A 70 -27.44 12.19 14.88
N ALA A 71 -26.24 11.95 15.42
CA ALA A 71 -26.05 11.58 16.82
C ALA A 71 -26.04 12.87 17.70
N SER A 72 -27.21 13.47 17.88
CA SER A 72 -27.36 14.71 18.63
C SER A 72 -27.52 14.44 20.12
N ASP A 73 -27.07 15.39 20.93
CA ASP A 73 -27.26 15.34 22.38
C ASP A 73 -28.75 15.21 22.78
N GLY A 74 -29.04 14.37 23.76
CA GLY A 74 -30.40 14.08 24.20
C GLY A 74 -31.28 13.27 23.26
N THR A 75 -30.67 12.56 22.28
CA THR A 75 -31.40 11.69 21.36
C THR A 75 -31.81 10.38 22.05
N PHE A 76 -33.10 10.03 21.96
CA PHE A 76 -33.66 8.77 22.46
C PHE A 76 -34.00 7.83 21.33
N ILE A 77 -33.46 6.62 21.35
CA ILE A 77 -33.76 5.57 20.37
C ILE A 77 -33.94 4.21 21.02
N SER A 78 -34.65 3.31 20.31
CA SER A 78 -34.67 1.89 20.62
C SER A 78 -34.24 1.09 19.41
N ILE A 79 -33.23 0.24 19.60
CA ILE A 79 -32.78 -0.77 18.66
C ILE A 79 -33.68 -2.01 18.78
N ASP A 80 -34.12 -2.29 20.01
CA ASP A 80 -34.86 -3.48 20.37
C ASP A 80 -36.38 -3.35 20.23
N ASP A 81 -36.89 -2.18 19.82
CA ASP A 81 -38.29 -1.99 19.53
C ASP A 81 -38.85 -3.03 18.52
N GLY A 82 -40.07 -3.56 18.81
CA GLY A 82 -40.67 -4.62 18.02
C GLY A 82 -40.95 -4.22 16.56
N GLU A 83 -41.43 -2.99 16.33
CA GLU A 83 -41.69 -2.48 14.97
C GLU A 83 -40.37 -2.32 14.19
N ALA A 84 -39.30 -1.80 14.83
CA ALA A 84 -38.00 -1.68 14.22
C ALA A 84 -37.39 -3.04 13.85
N LYS A 85 -37.49 -4.04 14.74
CA LYS A 85 -37.06 -5.42 14.46
C LYS A 85 -37.81 -6.03 13.30
N GLN A 86 -39.13 -5.94 13.30
CA GLN A 86 -39.98 -6.47 12.23
C GLN A 86 -39.65 -5.77 10.89
N PHE A 87 -39.46 -4.47 10.91
CA PHE A 87 -39.10 -3.74 9.69
C PHE A 87 -37.76 -4.25 9.12
N ARG A 88 -36.71 -4.39 9.96
CA ARG A 88 -35.41 -4.90 9.54
C ARG A 88 -35.47 -6.33 8.99
N GLU A 89 -36.25 -7.22 9.60
CA GLU A 89 -36.51 -8.55 9.10
C GLU A 89 -37.20 -8.51 7.73
N SER A 90 -38.22 -7.66 7.56
CA SER A 90 -38.95 -7.50 6.30
C SER A 90 -38.03 -6.98 5.18
N VAL A 91 -37.07 -6.06 5.48
CA VAL A 91 -36.12 -5.63 4.48
C VAL A 91 -35.24 -6.77 3.97
N VAL A 92 -34.76 -7.64 4.84
CA VAL A 92 -34.03 -8.85 4.41
C VAL A 92 -34.91 -9.77 3.58
N GLU A 93 -36.16 -9.95 3.96
CA GLU A 93 -37.10 -10.74 3.18
C GLU A 93 -37.27 -10.18 1.75
N TRP A 94 -37.38 -8.86 1.61
CA TRP A 94 -37.47 -8.22 0.30
C TRP A 94 -36.17 -8.38 -0.52
N LEU A 95 -35.00 -8.29 0.09
CA LEU A 95 -33.74 -8.58 -0.58
C LEU A 95 -33.68 -10.02 -1.10
N MET A 96 -34.21 -11.00 -0.34
CA MET A 96 -34.23 -12.40 -0.72
C MET A 96 -35.20 -12.70 -1.85
N THR A 97 -36.06 -11.77 -2.27
CA THR A 97 -36.90 -11.92 -3.45
C THR A 97 -36.09 -12.20 -4.71
N ASN A 98 -35.00 -11.46 -4.89
CA ASN A 98 -34.14 -11.58 -6.07
C ASN A 98 -32.75 -12.15 -5.78
N HIS A 99 -32.22 -12.02 -4.58
CA HIS A 99 -30.89 -12.53 -4.24
C HIS A 99 -30.87 -14.08 -4.41
N PRO A 100 -29.90 -14.65 -5.16
CA PRO A 100 -29.81 -16.08 -5.36
C PRO A 100 -29.34 -16.79 -4.08
N HIS A 101 -29.80 -18.05 -3.90
CA HIS A 101 -29.35 -18.90 -2.79
C HIS A 101 -28.16 -19.77 -3.19
N ASP A 102 -27.14 -19.17 -3.75
CA ASP A 102 -25.93 -19.84 -4.25
C ASP A 102 -24.71 -19.71 -3.30
N CYS A 103 -24.96 -19.43 -2.02
CA CYS A 103 -23.90 -19.33 -1.02
C CYS A 103 -22.89 -20.50 -1.02
N PRO A 104 -23.28 -21.75 -1.25
CA PRO A 104 -22.33 -22.87 -1.35
C PRO A 104 -21.31 -22.73 -2.47
N VAL A 105 -21.64 -22.02 -3.56
CA VAL A 105 -20.77 -21.77 -4.71
C VAL A 105 -20.38 -20.30 -4.85
N CYS A 106 -20.92 -19.44 -4.01
CA CYS A 106 -20.56 -18.02 -3.97
C CYS A 106 -19.22 -17.82 -3.25
N GLU A 107 -18.32 -17.08 -3.85
CA GLU A 107 -16.98 -16.83 -3.30
C GLU A 107 -17.00 -16.03 -2.00
N GLU A 108 -18.04 -15.21 -1.78
CA GLU A 108 -18.24 -14.51 -0.51
C GLU A 108 -18.91 -15.37 0.56
N GLY A 109 -19.35 -16.57 0.25
CA GLY A 109 -19.98 -17.46 1.23
C GLY A 109 -19.10 -17.67 2.47
N GLY A 110 -19.63 -17.33 3.66
CA GLY A 110 -18.87 -17.34 4.92
C GLY A 110 -18.03 -16.08 5.18
N ASN A 111 -18.02 -15.13 4.26
CA ASN A 111 -17.36 -13.83 4.37
C ASN A 111 -18.33 -12.68 3.95
N CYS A 112 -19.61 -12.96 3.92
CA CYS A 112 -20.63 -12.13 3.31
C CYS A 112 -21.38 -11.29 4.36
N HIS A 113 -21.39 -9.99 4.14
CA HIS A 113 -22.10 -9.06 5.03
C HIS A 113 -23.62 -9.30 5.00
N LEU A 114 -24.19 -9.67 3.85
CA LEU A 114 -25.59 -10.01 3.75
C LEU A 114 -25.95 -11.25 4.61
N GLN A 115 -25.09 -12.27 4.65
CA GLN A 115 -25.27 -13.41 5.54
C GLN A 115 -25.27 -12.97 7.01
N ASP A 116 -24.30 -12.14 7.41
CA ASP A 116 -24.21 -11.63 8.77
C ASP A 116 -25.47 -10.85 9.18
N MET A 117 -25.92 -9.94 8.32
CA MET A 117 -27.09 -9.11 8.60
C MET A 117 -28.39 -9.89 8.57
N THR A 118 -28.50 -10.93 7.72
CA THR A 118 -29.63 -11.85 7.70
C THR A 118 -29.80 -12.54 9.05
N VAL A 119 -28.71 -13.01 9.61
CA VAL A 119 -28.72 -13.63 10.94
C VAL A 119 -28.99 -12.62 12.04
N MET A 120 -28.42 -11.44 11.98
CA MET A 120 -28.66 -10.37 12.98
C MET A 120 -30.13 -9.98 13.05
N THR A 121 -30.86 -9.99 11.92
CA THR A 121 -32.28 -9.66 11.89
C THR A 121 -33.19 -10.83 12.30
N GLY A 122 -32.68 -12.04 12.36
CA GLY A 122 -33.44 -13.25 12.69
C GLY A 122 -34.29 -13.80 11.56
N HIS A 123 -34.12 -13.29 10.32
CA HIS A 123 -34.82 -13.82 9.15
C HIS A 123 -34.32 -15.23 8.84
N SER A 124 -35.24 -16.20 8.78
CA SER A 124 -34.91 -17.63 8.65
C SER A 124 -35.52 -18.31 7.42
N PHE A 125 -36.63 -17.80 6.89
CA PHE A 125 -37.27 -18.36 5.71
C PHE A 125 -37.99 -17.27 4.91
N ARG A 126 -38.15 -17.48 3.60
CA ARG A 126 -38.96 -16.63 2.73
C ARG A 126 -40.39 -17.14 2.60
N LYS A 127 -41.32 -16.21 2.56
CA LYS A 127 -42.76 -16.48 2.54
C LYS A 127 -43.32 -16.68 1.12
N TYR A 128 -42.58 -16.43 0.08
CA TYR A 128 -43.03 -16.47 -1.31
C TYR A 128 -42.01 -17.18 -2.19
N ARG A 129 -42.50 -17.67 -3.37
CA ARG A 129 -41.70 -18.33 -4.39
C ARG A 129 -42.12 -17.81 -5.76
N PHE A 130 -41.16 -17.27 -6.51
CA PHE A 130 -41.34 -16.85 -7.88
C PHE A 130 -39.97 -16.82 -8.59
N SER A 131 -39.99 -16.62 -9.92
CA SER A 131 -38.74 -16.48 -10.68
C SER A 131 -37.96 -15.27 -10.25
N LYS A 132 -36.68 -15.46 -9.98
CA LYS A 132 -35.78 -14.38 -9.64
C LYS A 132 -35.35 -13.63 -10.91
N ARG A 133 -35.08 -12.34 -10.76
CA ARG A 133 -34.46 -11.53 -11.79
C ARG A 133 -33.07 -12.09 -12.13
N THR A 134 -32.71 -12.06 -13.41
CA THR A 134 -31.41 -12.49 -13.90
C THR A 134 -30.75 -11.39 -14.72
N HIS A 135 -29.45 -11.25 -14.56
CA HIS A 135 -28.60 -10.35 -15.32
C HIS A 135 -27.44 -11.11 -15.95
N ASN A 136 -26.92 -10.58 -17.03
CA ASN A 136 -25.66 -11.06 -17.59
C ASN A 136 -24.49 -10.47 -16.80
N ASN A 137 -23.43 -11.25 -16.64
CA ASN A 137 -22.18 -10.80 -16.03
C ASN A 137 -21.31 -10.13 -17.09
N GLN A 138 -20.37 -9.33 -16.63
CA GLN A 138 -19.35 -8.67 -17.49
C GLN A 138 -17.98 -9.21 -17.17
N GLU A 139 -17.10 -9.22 -18.16
CA GLU A 139 -15.65 -9.31 -17.94
C GLU A 139 -15.15 -7.92 -17.51
N LEU A 140 -14.53 -7.86 -16.31
CA LEU A 140 -14.02 -6.60 -15.72
C LEU A 140 -12.49 -6.56 -15.60
N GLY A 141 -11.81 -7.41 -16.33
CA GLY A 141 -10.35 -7.50 -16.34
C GLY A 141 -9.80 -8.59 -15.41
N PRO A 142 -8.49 -8.59 -15.13
CA PRO A 142 -7.83 -9.70 -14.45
C PRO A 142 -8.05 -9.73 -12.93
N PHE A 143 -8.55 -8.66 -12.33
CA PHE A 143 -8.62 -8.54 -10.87
C PHE A 143 -9.97 -8.89 -10.27
N ILE A 144 -11.06 -8.57 -10.96
CA ILE A 144 -12.40 -8.60 -10.41
C ILE A 144 -13.28 -9.58 -11.18
N SER A 145 -13.89 -10.54 -10.47
CA SER A 145 -15.01 -11.33 -10.97
C SER A 145 -16.32 -10.58 -10.74
N HIS A 146 -17.28 -10.77 -11.63
CA HIS A 146 -18.56 -10.10 -11.60
C HIS A 146 -19.73 -11.09 -11.65
N GLU A 147 -20.62 -11.05 -10.65
CA GLU A 147 -21.85 -11.85 -10.59
C GLU A 147 -23.04 -10.95 -10.21
N MET A 148 -23.61 -10.27 -11.20
CA MET A 148 -24.60 -9.22 -11.00
C MET A 148 -25.87 -9.70 -10.30
N ASN A 149 -26.22 -10.96 -10.41
CA ASN A 149 -27.43 -11.54 -9.77
C ASN A 149 -27.40 -11.44 -8.24
N ARG A 150 -26.22 -11.33 -7.64
CA ARG A 150 -26.04 -11.22 -6.18
C ARG A 150 -26.22 -9.79 -5.66
N CYS A 151 -26.55 -8.83 -6.53
CA CYS A 151 -26.67 -7.42 -6.16
C CYS A 151 -27.92 -7.16 -5.31
N ILE A 152 -27.73 -6.36 -4.25
CA ILE A 152 -28.79 -5.86 -3.36
C ILE A 152 -29.05 -4.36 -3.55
N ALA A 153 -28.53 -3.77 -4.61
CA ALA A 153 -28.70 -2.35 -4.97
C ALA A 153 -28.37 -1.37 -3.83
N CYS A 154 -27.27 -1.60 -3.12
CA CYS A 154 -26.83 -0.74 -2.01
C CYS A 154 -26.04 0.50 -2.46
N TYR A 155 -25.65 0.60 -3.72
CA TYR A 155 -24.88 1.71 -4.32
C TYR A 155 -23.49 1.96 -3.73
N ARG A 156 -22.94 1.10 -2.87
CA ARG A 156 -21.61 1.31 -2.31
C ARG A 156 -20.50 1.27 -3.38
N CYS A 157 -20.61 0.37 -4.35
CA CYS A 157 -19.65 0.19 -5.43
C CYS A 157 -19.48 1.46 -6.29
N VAL A 158 -20.57 2.04 -6.77
CA VAL A 158 -20.51 3.24 -7.60
C VAL A 158 -20.08 4.47 -6.80
N ARG A 159 -20.55 4.61 -5.56
CA ARG A 159 -20.11 5.69 -4.67
C ARG A 159 -18.63 5.61 -4.34
N TYR A 160 -18.10 4.40 -4.17
CA TYR A 160 -16.68 4.20 -4.02
C TYR A 160 -15.92 4.52 -5.31
N TYR A 161 -16.23 3.78 -6.38
CA TYR A 161 -15.44 3.82 -7.61
C TYR A 161 -15.48 5.18 -8.30
N LYS A 162 -16.67 5.77 -8.41
CA LYS A 162 -16.87 7.06 -9.10
C LYS A 162 -16.68 8.25 -8.17
N ASP A 163 -17.39 8.27 -7.03
CA ASP A 163 -17.46 9.49 -6.21
C ASP A 163 -16.24 9.64 -5.30
N TYR A 164 -15.67 8.53 -4.81
CA TYR A 164 -14.50 8.55 -3.93
C TYR A 164 -13.19 8.47 -4.73
N ALA A 165 -13.06 7.48 -5.61
CA ALA A 165 -11.81 7.18 -6.33
C ALA A 165 -11.70 7.88 -7.70
N ASP A 166 -12.75 8.60 -8.16
CA ASP A 166 -12.82 9.32 -9.45
C ASP A 166 -12.65 8.43 -10.69
N GLY A 167 -13.00 7.15 -10.59
CA GLY A 167 -13.06 6.27 -11.74
C GLY A 167 -14.20 6.63 -12.69
N THR A 168 -13.95 6.59 -14.00
CA THR A 168 -14.88 7.08 -15.02
C THR A 168 -15.56 5.97 -15.80
N ASP A 169 -15.05 4.75 -15.73
CA ASP A 169 -15.45 3.63 -16.59
C ASP A 169 -16.36 2.61 -15.89
N PHE A 170 -16.93 2.97 -14.75
CA PHE A 170 -17.88 2.17 -13.98
C PHE A 170 -19.07 3.02 -13.56
N GLY A 171 -20.28 2.46 -13.57
CA GLY A 171 -21.47 3.23 -13.25
C GLY A 171 -22.66 2.36 -12.85
N VAL A 172 -23.80 3.01 -12.75
CA VAL A 172 -25.11 2.42 -12.56
C VAL A 172 -26.00 2.71 -13.78
N TYR A 173 -26.63 1.67 -14.29
CA TYR A 173 -27.45 1.73 -15.49
C TYR A 173 -28.82 1.13 -15.21
N GLY A 174 -29.81 1.48 -16.06
CA GLY A 174 -31.18 1.01 -15.88
C GLY A 174 -31.96 1.79 -14.81
N ALA A 175 -33.16 1.35 -14.51
CA ALA A 175 -34.07 1.98 -13.58
C ALA A 175 -34.91 0.97 -12.82
N HIS A 176 -35.48 1.41 -11.70
CA HIS A 176 -36.37 0.64 -10.82
C HIS A 176 -35.72 -0.65 -10.33
N ASP A 177 -36.35 -1.78 -10.55
CA ASP A 177 -35.90 -3.11 -10.16
C ASP A 177 -34.86 -3.72 -11.11
N ASN A 178 -34.59 -3.05 -12.23
CA ASN A 178 -33.63 -3.50 -13.25
C ASN A 178 -32.33 -2.69 -13.26
N VAL A 179 -31.83 -2.31 -12.10
CA VAL A 179 -30.58 -1.55 -11.96
C VAL A 179 -29.39 -2.48 -12.15
N TYR A 180 -28.42 -2.03 -12.94
CA TYR A 180 -27.20 -2.75 -13.27
C TYR A 180 -25.95 -1.95 -12.85
N PHE A 181 -25.02 -2.57 -12.15
CA PHE A 181 -23.77 -1.98 -11.73
C PHE A 181 -22.62 -2.63 -12.49
N GLY A 182 -21.91 -1.83 -13.29
CA GLY A 182 -20.83 -2.35 -14.14
C GLY A 182 -20.30 -1.27 -15.06
N ARG A 183 -19.67 -1.69 -16.15
CA ARG A 183 -19.25 -0.85 -17.27
C ARG A 183 -20.39 -0.76 -18.31
N THR A 184 -20.24 0.16 -19.25
CA THR A 184 -21.13 0.22 -20.43
C THR A 184 -21.00 -1.05 -21.28
N GLU A 185 -19.77 -1.52 -21.43
CA GLU A 185 -19.42 -2.77 -22.13
C GLU A 185 -18.40 -3.55 -21.30
N SER A 186 -18.24 -4.85 -21.60
CA SER A 186 -17.18 -5.66 -21.00
C SER A 186 -15.81 -5.05 -21.29
N GLY A 187 -14.95 -5.07 -20.30
CA GLY A 187 -13.59 -4.53 -20.41
C GLY A 187 -12.96 -4.30 -19.06
N THR A 188 -11.66 -4.17 -19.04
CA THR A 188 -10.89 -3.98 -17.81
C THR A 188 -11.25 -2.67 -17.12
N LEU A 189 -11.43 -2.71 -15.81
CA LEU A 189 -11.56 -1.53 -14.97
C LEU A 189 -10.21 -0.80 -14.89
N GLU A 190 -10.20 0.49 -15.27
CA GLU A 190 -8.98 1.25 -15.44
C GLU A 190 -8.46 1.93 -14.17
N SER A 191 -9.29 2.08 -13.14
CA SER A 191 -8.86 2.68 -11.87
C SER A 191 -7.80 1.82 -11.18
N GLU A 192 -6.78 2.45 -10.64
CA GLU A 192 -5.72 1.86 -9.82
C GLU A 192 -6.23 1.31 -8.48
N PHE A 193 -7.50 1.53 -8.20
CA PHE A 193 -8.14 1.20 -6.95
C PHE A 193 -9.35 0.27 -7.14
N SER A 194 -9.47 -0.35 -8.32
CA SER A 194 -10.62 -1.18 -8.68
C SER A 194 -10.84 -2.34 -7.70
N GLY A 195 -9.77 -2.91 -7.17
CA GLY A 195 -9.80 -4.03 -6.23
C GLY A 195 -10.57 -3.78 -4.94
N ASN A 196 -10.75 -2.51 -4.54
CA ASN A 196 -11.55 -2.22 -3.36
C ASN A 196 -13.06 -2.48 -3.57
N LEU A 197 -13.53 -2.66 -4.81
CA LEU A 197 -14.89 -3.12 -5.09
C LEU A 197 -15.20 -4.45 -4.37
N VAL A 198 -14.21 -5.32 -4.22
CA VAL A 198 -14.33 -6.59 -3.50
C VAL A 198 -14.71 -6.39 -2.04
N GLU A 199 -14.12 -5.40 -1.38
CA GLU A 199 -14.36 -5.15 0.05
C GLU A 199 -15.52 -4.18 0.33
N VAL A 200 -15.79 -3.24 -0.57
CA VAL A 200 -16.93 -2.32 -0.38
C VAL A 200 -18.25 -2.97 -0.73
N CYS A 201 -18.28 -3.99 -1.60
CA CYS A 201 -19.47 -4.73 -1.92
C CYS A 201 -19.90 -5.61 -0.73
N PRO A 202 -21.14 -5.49 -0.23
CA PRO A 202 -21.60 -6.27 0.91
C PRO A 202 -22.01 -7.70 0.54
N THR A 203 -21.88 -8.09 -0.72
CA THR A 203 -22.27 -9.39 -1.26
C THR A 203 -21.27 -9.86 -2.32
N GLY A 204 -21.44 -11.06 -2.85
CA GLY A 204 -20.54 -11.64 -3.84
C GLY A 204 -20.75 -11.15 -5.28
N VAL A 205 -21.09 -9.88 -5.50
CA VAL A 205 -21.17 -9.32 -6.87
C VAL A 205 -19.78 -9.09 -7.44
N PHE A 206 -18.92 -8.48 -6.65
CA PHE A 206 -17.51 -8.22 -7.01
C PHE A 206 -16.64 -9.05 -6.08
N THR A 207 -15.91 -10.00 -6.65
CA THR A 207 -15.02 -10.89 -5.89
C THR A 207 -13.61 -10.87 -6.46
N ASP A 208 -12.64 -11.26 -5.64
CA ASP A 208 -11.23 -11.33 -6.01
C ASP A 208 -10.99 -12.48 -6.99
N LYS A 209 -10.73 -12.18 -8.25
CA LYS A 209 -10.51 -13.16 -9.30
C LYS A 209 -9.28 -14.02 -9.05
N THR A 210 -8.24 -13.46 -8.43
CA THR A 210 -7.03 -14.21 -8.08
C THR A 210 -7.26 -15.24 -6.98
N HIS A 211 -8.19 -14.95 -6.06
CA HIS A 211 -8.64 -15.90 -5.06
C HIS A 211 -9.60 -16.96 -5.66
N SER A 212 -10.46 -16.55 -6.60
CA SER A 212 -11.40 -17.47 -7.29
C SER A 212 -10.70 -18.64 -7.95
N GLU A 213 -9.54 -18.42 -8.55
CA GLU A 213 -8.75 -19.45 -9.22
C GLU A 213 -8.29 -20.58 -8.28
N ARG A 214 -8.14 -20.28 -7.02
CA ARG A 214 -7.66 -21.19 -5.97
C ARG A 214 -8.53 -21.10 -4.73
N TYR A 215 -9.83 -21.08 -4.96
CA TYR A 215 -10.80 -20.75 -3.93
C TYR A 215 -10.76 -21.67 -2.72
N ASN A 216 -10.84 -21.07 -1.57
CA ASN A 216 -11.12 -21.70 -0.28
C ASN A 216 -11.91 -20.73 0.60
N ARG A 217 -12.59 -21.24 1.61
CA ARG A 217 -13.35 -20.41 2.53
C ARG A 217 -12.44 -19.61 3.45
N LYS A 218 -12.87 -18.43 3.87
CA LYS A 218 -12.07 -17.55 4.72
C LYS A 218 -11.68 -18.21 6.05
N TRP A 219 -12.58 -18.94 6.67
CA TRP A 219 -12.30 -19.66 7.91
C TRP A 219 -11.27 -20.79 7.77
N ASP A 220 -10.96 -21.20 6.56
CA ASP A 220 -9.96 -22.22 6.27
C ASP A 220 -8.57 -21.61 5.97
N MET A 221 -8.48 -20.31 5.87
CA MET A 221 -7.21 -19.58 5.73
C MET A 221 -6.63 -19.18 7.08
N GLN A 222 -5.33 -18.92 7.10
CA GLN A 222 -4.70 -18.19 8.18
C GLN A 222 -4.22 -16.83 7.71
N PHE A 223 -4.31 -15.84 8.58
CA PHE A 223 -3.96 -14.45 8.31
C PHE A 223 -2.93 -13.95 9.32
N ALA A 224 -2.20 -12.91 8.93
CA ALA A 224 -1.35 -12.17 9.85
C ALA A 224 -1.41 -10.67 9.56
N PRO A 225 -1.20 -9.81 10.56
CA PRO A 225 -0.96 -8.39 10.32
C PRO A 225 0.31 -8.22 9.49
N SER A 226 0.22 -7.46 8.41
CA SER A 226 1.35 -7.24 7.51
C SER A 226 1.37 -5.82 6.96
N ILE A 227 2.48 -5.48 6.32
CA ILE A 227 2.71 -4.21 5.64
C ILE A 227 3.01 -4.49 4.18
N CYS A 228 2.45 -3.70 3.29
CA CYS A 228 2.67 -3.81 1.86
C CYS A 228 4.13 -3.54 1.52
N GLN A 229 4.75 -4.44 0.73
CA GLN A 229 6.16 -4.40 0.36
C GLN A 229 6.43 -3.69 -0.98
N GLN A 230 5.42 -3.09 -1.62
CA GLN A 230 5.52 -2.72 -3.04
C GLN A 230 5.74 -1.23 -3.31
N CYS A 231 5.78 -0.41 -2.29
CA CYS A 231 6.18 1.00 -2.34
C CYS A 231 6.40 1.55 -0.92
N SER A 232 6.93 2.77 -0.85
CA SER A 232 7.30 3.43 0.40
C SER A 232 6.14 3.86 1.32
N ILE A 233 4.88 3.66 0.92
CA ILE A 233 3.73 4.22 1.66
C ILE A 233 3.44 3.45 2.96
N GLY A 234 3.75 2.16 3.03
CA GLY A 234 3.53 1.37 4.24
C GLY A 234 2.08 1.03 4.53
N CYS A 235 1.26 0.77 3.49
CA CYS A 235 -0.13 0.35 3.66
C CYS A 235 -0.24 -0.93 4.49
N ASN A 236 -1.19 -0.96 5.42
CA ASN A 236 -1.45 -2.11 6.26
C ASN A 236 -2.32 -3.14 5.52
N THR A 237 -1.93 -4.40 5.59
CA THR A 237 -2.55 -5.51 4.87
C THR A 237 -2.78 -6.71 5.77
N SER A 238 -3.70 -7.58 5.37
CA SER A 238 -3.93 -8.91 5.96
C SER A 238 -3.79 -9.96 4.86
N PRO A 239 -2.59 -10.49 4.61
CA PRO A 239 -2.39 -11.60 3.70
C PRO A 239 -2.99 -12.88 4.27
N GLY A 240 -3.73 -13.60 3.45
CA GLY A 240 -4.35 -14.88 3.77
C GLY A 240 -3.69 -16.03 3.01
N GLU A 241 -3.34 -17.08 3.75
CA GLU A 241 -2.65 -18.27 3.25
C GLU A 241 -3.51 -19.52 3.40
N ARG A 242 -3.33 -20.45 2.48
CA ARG A 242 -3.80 -21.84 2.61
C ARG A 242 -2.94 -22.78 1.77
N TYR A 243 -2.53 -23.89 2.36
CA TYR A 243 -1.70 -24.93 1.74
C TYR A 243 -0.32 -24.47 1.26
N GLY A 244 0.30 -23.51 1.98
CA GLY A 244 1.61 -22.99 1.61
C GLY A 244 1.62 -21.97 0.50
N GLU A 245 0.45 -21.37 0.19
CA GLU A 245 0.31 -20.34 -0.84
C GLU A 245 -0.52 -19.16 -0.34
N LEU A 246 -0.11 -17.94 -0.67
CA LEU A 246 -0.97 -16.79 -0.49
C LEU A 246 -2.15 -16.87 -1.45
N ARG A 247 -3.34 -16.67 -0.92
CA ARG A 247 -4.60 -16.77 -1.66
C ARG A 247 -5.24 -15.42 -1.95
N ARG A 248 -5.06 -14.46 -1.05
CA ARG A 248 -5.57 -13.09 -1.19
C ARG A 248 -4.86 -12.15 -0.24
N ILE A 249 -4.97 -10.86 -0.51
CA ILE A 249 -4.62 -9.79 0.43
C ILE A 249 -5.85 -8.93 0.68
N GLU A 250 -6.23 -8.79 1.95
CA GLU A 250 -7.28 -7.89 2.40
C GLU A 250 -6.67 -6.59 2.96
N ASN A 251 -7.44 -5.51 2.89
CA ASN A 251 -7.08 -4.29 3.59
C ASN A 251 -7.12 -4.52 5.10
N ARG A 252 -6.10 -4.07 5.81
CA ARG A 252 -6.11 -3.94 7.26
C ARG A 252 -6.21 -2.46 7.61
N TYR A 253 -7.22 -2.11 8.38
CA TYR A 253 -7.45 -0.73 8.75
C TYR A 253 -6.27 -0.14 9.52
N ASN A 254 -5.83 1.04 9.11
CA ASN A 254 -4.93 1.90 9.86
C ASN A 254 -5.39 3.34 9.69
N GLY A 255 -5.87 3.96 10.77
CA GLY A 255 -6.45 5.30 10.75
C GLY A 255 -5.47 6.41 10.36
N SER A 256 -4.16 6.19 10.49
CA SER A 256 -3.11 7.13 10.10
C SER A 256 -2.61 6.92 8.67
N VAL A 257 -2.71 5.70 8.13
CA VAL A 257 -2.11 5.33 6.85
C VAL A 257 -3.17 5.08 5.78
N ASN A 258 -3.50 3.84 5.50
CA ASN A 258 -4.34 3.48 4.35
C ASN A 258 -5.85 3.47 4.61
N HIS A 259 -6.28 3.65 5.85
CA HIS A 259 -7.69 3.66 6.22
C HIS A 259 -8.40 2.39 5.72
N TYR A 260 -9.37 2.49 4.82
CA TYR A 260 -10.15 1.35 4.31
C TYR A 260 -9.69 0.82 2.93
N PHE A 261 -8.66 1.41 2.30
CA PHE A 261 -8.41 1.19 0.88
C PHE A 261 -6.95 0.87 0.55
N LEU A 262 -6.75 -0.07 -0.37
CA LEU A 262 -5.48 -0.42 -0.99
C LEU A 262 -5.48 0.00 -2.47
N CYS A 263 -4.29 0.14 -3.06
CA CYS A 263 -4.17 0.15 -4.51
C CYS A 263 -4.15 -1.29 -5.05
N ASP A 264 -4.46 -1.45 -6.33
CA ASP A 264 -4.55 -2.77 -6.96
C ASP A 264 -3.21 -3.51 -6.99
N ARG A 265 -2.09 -2.79 -7.12
CA ARG A 265 -0.76 -3.39 -6.97
C ARG A 265 -0.57 -4.00 -5.58
N GLY A 266 -0.90 -3.26 -4.53
CA GLY A 266 -0.78 -3.73 -3.14
C GLY A 266 -1.69 -4.91 -2.82
N ARG A 267 -2.85 -4.99 -3.47
CA ARG A 267 -3.81 -6.06 -3.28
C ARG A 267 -3.47 -7.32 -4.07
N PHE A 268 -3.06 -7.19 -5.32
CA PHE A 268 -2.93 -8.32 -6.26
C PHE A 268 -1.48 -8.65 -6.62
N GLY A 269 -0.51 -7.82 -6.23
CA GLY A 269 0.89 -7.99 -6.59
C GLY A 269 1.65 -9.06 -5.82
N TYR A 270 1.01 -9.89 -5.02
CA TYR A 270 1.65 -10.87 -4.16
C TYR A 270 2.09 -12.17 -4.87
N GLY A 271 1.76 -12.36 -6.14
CA GLY A 271 1.99 -13.61 -6.86
C GLY A 271 3.45 -14.08 -6.88
N TYR A 272 4.41 -13.16 -6.68
CA TYR A 272 5.83 -13.50 -6.58
C TYR A 272 6.16 -14.42 -5.39
N VAL A 273 5.36 -14.38 -4.31
CA VAL A 273 5.52 -15.29 -3.16
C VAL A 273 5.24 -16.73 -3.54
N ASN A 274 4.30 -16.93 -4.48
CA ASN A 274 3.86 -18.25 -4.93
C ASN A 274 4.65 -18.80 -6.13
N GLN A 275 5.68 -18.10 -6.62
CA GLN A 275 6.47 -18.53 -7.75
C GLN A 275 7.18 -19.87 -7.45
N LYS A 276 7.21 -20.76 -8.46
CA LYS A 276 7.78 -22.10 -8.32
C LYS A 276 9.29 -22.11 -8.42
N ASP A 277 9.89 -21.14 -9.07
CA ASP A 277 11.33 -21.00 -9.33
C ASP A 277 12.09 -20.32 -8.17
N ARG A 278 11.41 -19.95 -7.11
CA ARG A 278 12.03 -19.39 -5.91
C ARG A 278 13.02 -20.37 -5.29
N PRO A 279 14.17 -19.89 -4.80
CA PRO A 279 15.08 -20.72 -4.00
C PRO A 279 14.35 -21.23 -2.74
N ARG A 280 14.22 -22.55 -2.60
CA ARG A 280 13.57 -23.20 -1.44
C ARG A 280 14.55 -23.93 -0.54
N GLN A 281 15.75 -24.15 -1.04
CA GLN A 281 16.85 -24.81 -0.35
C GLN A 281 18.15 -24.08 -0.67
N PRO A 282 19.08 -23.99 0.29
CA PRO A 282 20.41 -23.48 0.01
C PRO A 282 21.10 -24.35 -1.03
N GLN A 283 21.92 -23.74 -1.86
CA GLN A 283 22.66 -24.39 -2.92
C GLN A 283 24.10 -23.88 -2.96
N GLN A 284 25.06 -24.78 -3.16
CA GLN A 284 26.47 -24.45 -3.33
C GLN A 284 26.98 -24.95 -4.67
N LEU A 285 27.73 -24.13 -5.39
CA LEU A 285 28.41 -24.50 -6.61
C LEU A 285 29.68 -25.29 -6.25
N ARG A 286 29.81 -26.51 -6.76
CA ARG A 286 30.98 -27.34 -6.61
C ARG A 286 31.45 -27.83 -7.99
N GLY A 287 32.53 -27.27 -8.51
CA GLY A 287 32.88 -27.40 -9.92
C GLY A 287 31.80 -26.73 -10.77
N ASP A 288 31.17 -27.46 -11.67
CA ASP A 288 30.08 -26.98 -12.52
C ASP A 288 28.67 -27.37 -12.02
N ASP A 289 28.58 -28.07 -10.88
CA ASP A 289 27.34 -28.63 -10.37
C ASP A 289 26.82 -27.87 -9.14
N TRP A 290 25.53 -27.58 -9.13
CA TRP A 290 24.83 -27.04 -7.96
C TRP A 290 24.40 -28.17 -7.02
N ILE A 291 24.91 -28.15 -5.79
CA ILE A 291 24.57 -29.10 -4.75
C ILE A 291 23.64 -28.48 -3.73
N THR A 292 22.51 -29.13 -3.52
CA THR A 292 21.53 -28.73 -2.49
C THR A 292 22.08 -29.08 -1.09
N LEU A 293 21.92 -28.13 -0.16
CA LEU A 293 22.41 -28.21 1.20
C LEU A 293 21.26 -28.14 2.22
N ASN A 294 21.47 -28.72 3.40
CA ASN A 294 20.67 -28.36 4.57
C ASN A 294 21.20 -27.06 5.21
N ALA A 295 20.50 -26.55 6.23
CA ALA A 295 20.84 -25.27 6.86
C ALA A 295 22.24 -25.30 7.52
N GLU A 296 22.59 -26.38 8.20
CA GLU A 296 23.89 -26.53 8.89
C GLU A 296 25.05 -26.58 7.86
N GLN A 297 24.90 -27.36 6.80
CA GLN A 297 25.87 -27.42 5.70
C GLN A 297 26.05 -26.07 5.02
N ALA A 298 24.95 -25.34 4.81
CA ALA A 298 25.00 -24.00 4.21
C ALA A 298 25.75 -23.02 5.12
N MET A 299 25.50 -23.06 6.42
CA MET A 299 26.20 -22.19 7.38
C MET A 299 27.69 -22.52 7.45
N GLN A 300 28.05 -23.81 7.51
CA GLN A 300 29.44 -24.21 7.51
C GLN A 300 30.15 -23.81 6.22
N GLY A 301 29.53 -24.04 5.05
CA GLY A 301 30.08 -23.66 3.76
C GLY A 301 30.26 -22.14 3.63
N ALA A 302 29.29 -21.34 4.08
CA ALA A 302 29.42 -19.89 4.11
C ALA A 302 30.52 -19.43 5.08
N ALA A 303 30.60 -19.99 6.29
CA ALA A 303 31.62 -19.65 7.27
C ALA A 303 33.04 -19.99 6.76
N ASP A 304 33.20 -21.11 6.05
CA ASP A 304 34.48 -21.49 5.45
C ASP A 304 34.91 -20.52 4.34
N ILE A 305 33.96 -20.01 3.56
CA ILE A 305 34.19 -18.92 2.59
C ILE A 305 34.68 -17.66 3.33
N LEU A 306 34.00 -17.24 4.40
CA LEU A 306 34.38 -16.03 5.13
C LEU A 306 35.75 -16.16 5.81
N ARG A 307 36.12 -17.34 6.33
CA ARG A 307 37.44 -17.59 6.94
C ARG A 307 38.57 -17.48 5.95
N GLN A 308 38.33 -17.79 4.66
CA GLN A 308 39.32 -17.72 3.59
C GLN A 308 39.35 -16.34 2.92
N ALA A 309 38.32 -15.52 3.11
CA ALA A 309 38.23 -14.19 2.52
C ALA A 309 39.34 -13.26 3.06
N LYS A 310 39.90 -12.45 2.18
CA LYS A 310 40.80 -11.36 2.55
C LYS A 310 39.99 -10.18 3.13
N LYS A 311 38.90 -9.83 2.46
CA LYS A 311 37.96 -8.82 2.89
C LYS A 311 36.57 -9.15 2.35
N THR A 312 35.61 -9.24 3.26
CA THR A 312 34.20 -9.44 2.95
C THR A 312 33.43 -8.14 3.03
N ILE A 313 32.60 -7.85 2.04
CA ILE A 313 31.63 -6.75 2.08
C ILE A 313 30.20 -7.30 2.05
N GLY A 314 29.27 -6.56 2.69
CA GLY A 314 27.84 -6.84 2.66
C GLY A 314 27.09 -5.80 1.84
N ILE A 315 26.25 -6.24 0.91
CA ILE A 315 25.39 -5.39 0.08
C ILE A 315 23.94 -5.64 0.49
N GLY A 316 23.33 -4.66 1.14
CA GLY A 316 21.97 -4.68 1.64
C GLY A 316 20.93 -4.35 0.57
N SER A 317 19.73 -3.99 1.01
CA SER A 317 18.58 -3.83 0.12
C SER A 317 17.55 -2.83 0.66
N PRO A 318 16.99 -1.98 -0.20
CA PRO A 318 15.91 -1.07 0.17
C PRO A 318 14.55 -1.77 0.32
N ARG A 319 14.44 -3.05 -0.06
CA ARG A 319 13.23 -3.87 0.11
C ARG A 319 13.29 -4.83 1.30
N ALA A 320 14.49 -5.08 1.84
CA ALA A 320 14.66 -5.90 3.04
C ALA A 320 14.27 -5.14 4.32
N SER A 321 13.92 -5.87 5.36
CA SER A 321 13.59 -5.29 6.66
C SER A 321 14.77 -4.57 7.31
N LEU A 322 14.48 -3.71 8.29
CA LEU A 322 15.53 -3.09 9.11
C LEU A 322 16.45 -4.12 9.73
N GLU A 323 15.85 -5.16 10.32
CA GLU A 323 16.56 -6.21 11.04
C GLU A 323 17.46 -7.04 10.12
N SER A 324 17.01 -7.29 8.89
CA SER A 324 17.83 -8.02 7.90
C SER A 324 19.03 -7.19 7.46
N ASN A 325 18.85 -5.90 7.15
CA ASN A 325 19.94 -5.00 6.82
C ASN A 325 20.91 -4.82 8.00
N PHE A 326 20.38 -4.68 9.21
CA PHE A 326 21.20 -4.59 10.42
C PHE A 326 22.02 -5.86 10.67
N ALA A 327 21.43 -7.04 10.53
CA ALA A 327 22.14 -8.31 10.74
C ALA A 327 23.28 -8.49 9.74
N LEU A 328 23.09 -8.07 8.48
CA LEU A 328 24.17 -8.04 7.48
C LEU A 328 25.29 -7.07 7.88
N ARG A 329 24.89 -5.85 8.33
CA ARG A 329 25.84 -4.84 8.80
C ARG A 329 26.64 -5.31 10.04
N ASP A 330 25.98 -6.03 10.95
CA ASP A 330 26.65 -6.63 12.13
C ASP A 330 27.63 -7.73 11.73
N LEU A 331 27.29 -8.56 10.73
CA LEU A 331 28.15 -9.64 10.24
C LEU A 331 29.45 -9.11 9.61
N VAL A 332 29.36 -8.09 8.75
CA VAL A 332 30.51 -7.61 7.96
C VAL A 332 31.25 -6.42 8.59
N GLY A 333 30.65 -5.79 9.62
CA GLY A 333 31.12 -4.55 10.20
C GLY A 333 30.54 -3.32 9.47
N ALA A 334 30.32 -2.25 10.20
CA ALA A 334 29.68 -1.04 9.69
C ALA A 334 30.42 -0.41 8.49
N GLU A 335 31.73 -0.48 8.48
CA GLU A 335 32.61 0.05 7.43
C GLU A 335 32.64 -0.79 6.15
N ASN A 336 32.13 -2.01 6.20
CA ASN A 336 32.04 -2.93 5.07
C ASN A 336 30.60 -3.17 4.61
N PHE A 337 29.65 -2.40 5.18
CA PHE A 337 28.25 -2.47 4.81
C PHE A 337 27.91 -1.41 3.75
N TYR A 338 27.21 -1.83 2.69
CA TYR A 338 26.76 -1.02 1.57
C TYR A 338 25.26 -1.18 1.40
N THR A 339 24.56 -0.08 1.13
CA THR A 339 23.10 -0.02 1.06
C THR A 339 22.50 -0.79 -0.13
N GLY A 340 23.33 -1.06 -1.17
CA GLY A 340 22.87 -1.77 -2.34
C GLY A 340 22.08 -0.95 -3.34
N ILE A 341 22.04 0.37 -3.19
CA ILE A 341 21.46 1.34 -4.14
C ILE A 341 22.54 2.22 -4.73
N SER A 342 22.29 2.81 -5.90
CA SER A 342 23.26 3.71 -6.56
C SER A 342 23.57 4.92 -5.68
N GLN A 343 24.77 5.49 -5.87
CA GLN A 343 25.15 6.71 -5.15
C GLN A 343 24.18 7.87 -5.39
N ALA A 344 23.67 8.00 -6.63
CA ALA A 344 22.70 9.04 -6.96
C ALA A 344 21.34 8.84 -6.25
N GLU A 345 20.88 7.60 -6.13
CA GLU A 345 19.66 7.29 -5.38
C GLU A 345 19.87 7.51 -3.88
N GLN A 346 20.99 7.05 -3.33
CA GLN A 346 21.35 7.26 -1.94
C GLN A 346 21.39 8.76 -1.60
N GLY A 347 22.02 9.59 -2.45
CA GLY A 347 22.04 11.04 -2.26
C GLY A 347 20.64 11.64 -2.17
N ARG A 348 19.71 11.22 -3.03
CA ARG A 348 18.32 11.68 -2.94
C ARG A 348 17.63 11.24 -1.66
N LEU A 349 17.80 9.98 -1.24
CA LEU A 349 17.20 9.47 -0.01
C LEU A 349 17.78 10.14 1.25
N ASP A 350 19.09 10.35 1.29
CA ASP A 350 19.76 11.04 2.39
C ASP A 350 19.33 12.50 2.47
N LEU A 351 19.13 13.17 1.31
CA LEU A 351 18.56 14.51 1.25
C LEU A 351 17.11 14.53 1.78
N MET A 352 16.28 13.59 1.37
CA MET A 352 14.91 13.46 1.90
C MET A 352 14.93 13.24 3.42
N LEU A 353 15.77 12.35 3.91
CA LEU A 353 15.94 12.10 5.34
C LEU A 353 16.39 13.37 6.08
N ASN A 354 17.35 14.10 5.53
CA ASN A 354 17.80 15.37 6.09
C ASN A 354 16.66 16.41 6.17
N VAL A 355 15.82 16.51 5.13
CA VAL A 355 14.66 17.41 5.14
C VAL A 355 13.65 16.97 6.19
N LEU A 356 13.35 15.68 6.28
CA LEU A 356 12.43 15.14 7.29
C LEU A 356 12.88 15.45 8.72
N GLN A 357 14.17 15.34 9.00
CA GLN A 357 14.73 15.52 10.34
C GLN A 357 14.97 16.99 10.71
N ASN A 358 15.38 17.83 9.74
CA ASN A 358 16.00 19.11 10.03
C ASN A 358 15.27 20.32 9.43
N SER A 359 14.22 20.15 8.61
CA SER A 359 13.47 21.28 8.05
C SER A 359 12.52 21.94 9.06
N GLY A 360 12.13 21.20 10.09
CA GLY A 360 11.10 21.64 11.01
C GLY A 360 9.71 21.77 10.38
N VAL A 361 9.53 21.26 9.15
CA VAL A 361 8.23 21.21 8.45
C VAL A 361 7.54 19.89 8.76
N HIS A 362 6.25 19.94 9.07
CA HIS A 362 5.49 18.72 9.34
C HIS A 362 5.39 17.83 8.10
N THR A 363 5.65 16.54 8.28
CA THR A 363 5.38 15.53 7.26
C THR A 363 4.08 14.82 7.63
N PRO A 364 3.01 15.01 6.85
CA PRO A 364 1.73 14.41 7.20
C PRO A 364 1.74 12.89 7.04
N ALA A 365 1.03 12.20 7.92
CA ALA A 365 0.61 10.84 7.68
C ALA A 365 -0.33 10.79 6.46
N LEU A 366 -0.43 9.64 5.82
CA LEU A 366 -1.21 9.51 4.60
C LEU A 366 -2.66 10.01 4.75
N ARG A 367 -3.29 9.74 5.88
CA ARG A 367 -4.65 10.19 6.19
C ARG A 367 -4.74 11.70 6.39
N GLU A 368 -3.73 12.32 6.98
CA GLU A 368 -3.69 13.76 7.22
C GLU A 368 -3.66 14.57 5.92
N ILE A 369 -3.11 13.99 4.82
CA ILE A 369 -3.08 14.62 3.49
C ILE A 369 -4.47 15.06 3.05
N GLU A 370 -5.51 14.33 3.40
CA GLU A 370 -6.90 14.63 3.02
C GLU A 370 -7.41 15.96 3.62
N GLY A 371 -6.75 16.49 4.63
CA GLY A 371 -7.08 17.77 5.29
C GLY A 371 -6.39 19.02 4.73
N TYR A 372 -5.53 18.86 3.72
CA TYR A 372 -4.85 19.98 3.09
C TYR A 372 -5.72 20.67 2.04
N ASP A 373 -5.55 21.99 1.87
CA ASP A 373 -6.43 22.82 1.06
C ASP A 373 -5.74 23.56 -0.12
N ALA A 374 -4.47 23.33 -0.32
CA ALA A 374 -3.72 23.60 -1.55
C ALA A 374 -2.59 22.58 -1.68
N VAL A 375 -2.39 22.02 -2.86
CA VAL A 375 -1.38 20.99 -3.08
C VAL A 375 -0.52 21.31 -4.30
N LEU A 376 0.79 21.23 -4.13
CA LEU A 376 1.78 21.31 -5.21
C LEU A 376 2.55 20.01 -5.29
N VAL A 377 2.51 19.34 -6.44
CA VAL A 377 3.28 18.12 -6.75
C VAL A 377 4.40 18.48 -7.70
N LEU A 378 5.63 18.21 -7.29
CA LEU A 378 6.85 18.46 -8.06
C LEU A 378 7.49 17.14 -8.50
N GLY A 379 7.40 16.80 -9.77
CA GLY A 379 8.15 15.74 -10.43
C GLY A 379 7.66 14.31 -10.24
N GLU A 380 6.70 14.06 -9.37
CA GLU A 380 6.19 12.72 -9.10
C GLU A 380 4.89 12.43 -9.87
N ASP A 381 4.82 11.29 -10.53
CA ASP A 381 3.55 10.71 -10.97
C ASP A 381 2.97 9.85 -9.83
N LEU A 382 2.28 10.52 -8.92
CA LEU A 382 1.77 9.89 -7.69
C LEU A 382 0.88 8.68 -7.97
N THR A 383 0.14 8.67 -9.06
CA THR A 383 -0.73 7.56 -9.42
C THR A 383 0.05 6.28 -9.70
N GLN A 384 1.26 6.42 -10.23
CA GLN A 384 2.12 5.30 -10.60
C GLN A 384 3.10 4.91 -9.49
N THR A 385 3.66 5.89 -8.78
CA THR A 385 4.73 5.67 -7.77
C THR A 385 4.20 5.56 -6.35
N GLY A 386 3.15 6.31 -6.01
CA GLY A 386 2.57 6.38 -4.66
C GLY A 386 1.04 6.45 -4.70
N ALA A 387 0.36 5.49 -5.33
CA ALA A 387 -1.06 5.55 -5.65
C ALA A 387 -1.96 5.95 -4.46
N ARG A 388 -1.66 5.47 -3.23
CA ARG A 388 -2.45 5.86 -2.05
C ARG A 388 -2.29 7.34 -1.68
N ILE A 389 -1.14 7.98 -1.95
CA ILE A 389 -0.99 9.43 -1.83
C ILE A 389 -1.88 10.12 -2.87
N ALA A 390 -1.90 9.64 -4.12
CA ALA A 390 -2.78 10.18 -5.15
C ALA A 390 -4.26 10.14 -4.73
N LEU A 391 -4.72 9.04 -4.13
CA LEU A 391 -6.09 8.94 -3.62
C LEU A 391 -6.37 9.91 -2.47
N SER A 392 -5.42 10.13 -1.57
CA SER A 392 -5.54 11.12 -0.50
C SER A 392 -5.55 12.56 -1.03
N VAL A 393 -4.76 12.86 -2.05
CA VAL A 393 -4.78 14.15 -2.76
C VAL A 393 -6.14 14.40 -3.43
N ARG A 394 -6.76 13.37 -4.05
CA ARG A 394 -8.13 13.47 -4.56
C ARG A 394 -9.13 13.85 -3.47
N GLN A 395 -8.99 13.30 -2.26
CA GLN A 395 -9.84 13.68 -1.12
C GLN A 395 -9.54 15.10 -0.63
N ALA A 396 -8.28 15.53 -0.60
CA ALA A 396 -7.89 16.90 -0.25
C ALA A 396 -8.55 17.94 -1.18
N VAL A 397 -8.49 17.68 -2.49
CA VAL A 397 -9.13 18.54 -3.51
C VAL A 397 -10.65 18.66 -3.30
N LYS A 398 -11.33 17.56 -2.94
CA LYS A 398 -12.76 17.53 -2.61
C LYS A 398 -13.10 18.27 -1.30
N GLY A 399 -12.11 18.57 -0.47
CA GLY A 399 -12.27 19.33 0.77
C GLY A 399 -12.96 20.66 0.60
N LYS A 400 -12.85 21.31 -0.58
CA LYS A 400 -13.56 22.57 -0.90
C LYS A 400 -15.08 22.41 -0.84
N ALA A 401 -15.61 21.34 -1.43
CA ALA A 401 -17.04 21.05 -1.39
C ALA A 401 -17.53 20.80 0.05
N ARG A 402 -16.72 20.06 0.85
CA ARG A 402 -17.01 19.82 2.27
C ARG A 402 -17.03 21.13 3.08
N ALA A 403 -16.07 22.02 2.85
CA ALA A 403 -16.01 23.33 3.51
C ALA A 403 -17.24 24.20 3.14
N MET A 404 -17.68 24.19 1.88
CA MET A 404 -18.89 24.90 1.45
C MET A 404 -20.16 24.32 2.10
N ALA A 405 -20.25 23.00 2.22
CA ALA A 405 -21.34 22.31 2.88
C ALA A 405 -21.37 22.61 4.38
N ALA A 406 -20.23 22.59 5.05
CA ALA A 406 -20.10 22.93 6.47
C ALA A 406 -20.54 24.36 6.76
N ALA A 407 -20.24 25.34 5.88
CA ALA A 407 -20.72 26.70 5.98
C ALA A 407 -22.27 26.81 5.94
N GLN A 408 -22.92 25.85 5.30
CA GLN A 408 -24.39 25.71 5.26
C GLN A 408 -24.93 24.74 6.34
N ARG A 409 -24.08 24.31 7.28
CA ARG A 409 -24.43 23.34 8.35
C ARG A 409 -24.86 21.97 7.83
N VAL A 410 -24.35 21.57 6.69
CA VAL A 410 -24.50 20.21 6.12
C VAL A 410 -23.30 19.39 6.53
N ALA A 411 -23.56 18.26 7.18
CA ALA A 411 -22.50 17.36 7.66
C ALA A 411 -21.90 16.54 6.53
N ASP A 412 -20.61 16.23 6.63
CA ASP A 412 -19.81 15.53 5.60
C ASP A 412 -20.38 14.17 5.20
N TRP A 413 -20.97 13.43 6.13
CA TRP A 413 -21.55 12.12 5.84
C TRP A 413 -22.80 12.17 4.93
N GLN A 414 -23.38 13.37 4.74
CA GLN A 414 -24.48 13.60 3.78
C GLN A 414 -23.92 13.83 2.37
N ILE A 415 -23.20 12.87 1.83
CA ILE A 415 -22.38 12.98 0.62
C ILE A 415 -23.15 13.59 -0.57
N ALA A 416 -24.40 13.16 -0.79
CA ALA A 416 -25.21 13.70 -1.89
C ALA A 416 -25.49 15.21 -1.75
N ALA A 417 -25.72 15.69 -0.53
CA ALA A 417 -25.91 17.11 -0.26
C ALA A 417 -24.58 17.89 -0.43
N VAL A 418 -23.46 17.33 0.06
CA VAL A 418 -22.12 17.89 -0.12
C VAL A 418 -21.79 18.07 -1.62
N GLN A 419 -22.02 17.03 -2.43
CA GLN A 419 -21.81 17.08 -3.87
C GLN A 419 -22.69 18.12 -4.56
N ASN A 420 -23.97 18.17 -4.16
CA ASN A 420 -24.92 19.16 -4.73
C ASN A 420 -24.52 20.62 -4.41
N ILE A 421 -24.04 20.89 -3.21
CA ILE A 421 -23.55 22.21 -2.79
C ILE A 421 -22.22 22.55 -3.48
N GLY A 422 -21.30 21.61 -3.47
CA GLY A 422 -19.94 21.80 -3.98
C GLY A 422 -19.84 21.89 -5.48
N GLN A 423 -20.74 21.19 -6.22
CA GLN A 423 -20.68 21.10 -7.69
C GLN A 423 -19.26 20.75 -8.18
N HIS A 424 -18.62 21.68 -8.87
CA HIS A 424 -17.26 21.56 -9.39
C HIS A 424 -16.19 22.27 -8.55
N ALA A 425 -16.56 22.75 -7.35
CA ALA A 425 -15.62 23.44 -6.47
C ALA A 425 -14.52 22.48 -5.98
N LYS A 426 -13.28 22.90 -6.17
CA LYS A 426 -12.08 22.13 -5.82
C LYS A 426 -11.08 23.02 -5.09
N HIS A 427 -10.35 22.46 -4.14
CA HIS A 427 -9.10 23.08 -3.68
C HIS A 427 -8.06 23.02 -4.80
N PRO A 428 -7.17 24.02 -4.91
CA PRO A 428 -6.18 24.06 -5.98
C PRO A 428 -5.15 22.92 -5.85
N LEU A 429 -4.96 22.20 -6.96
CA LEU A 429 -3.90 21.23 -7.17
C LEU A 429 -3.06 21.68 -8.35
N PHE A 430 -1.76 21.75 -8.16
CA PHE A 430 -0.78 22.05 -9.21
C PHE A 430 0.13 20.84 -9.38
N VAL A 431 0.35 20.42 -10.61
CA VAL A 431 1.14 19.21 -10.91
C VAL A 431 2.23 19.56 -11.91
N THR A 432 3.47 19.25 -11.60
CA THR A 432 4.57 19.25 -12.56
C THR A 432 5.03 17.82 -12.84
N ASN A 433 5.24 17.49 -14.09
CA ASN A 433 5.76 16.18 -14.50
C ASN A 433 6.39 16.28 -15.90
N VAL A 434 7.05 15.22 -16.35
CA VAL A 434 7.65 15.13 -17.70
C VAL A 434 6.57 14.96 -18.78
N ASP A 435 5.44 14.35 -18.43
CA ASP A 435 4.30 14.10 -19.33
C ASP A 435 2.99 14.11 -18.54
N ASN A 436 1.87 13.80 -19.19
CA ASN A 436 0.55 13.75 -18.58
C ASN A 436 0.46 12.72 -17.46
N THR A 437 -0.32 13.05 -16.44
CA THR A 437 -0.61 12.17 -15.30
C THR A 437 -2.12 11.99 -15.12
N ARG A 438 -2.54 10.99 -14.36
CA ARG A 438 -3.97 10.81 -14.08
C ARG A 438 -4.56 11.84 -13.11
N LEU A 439 -3.73 12.63 -12.43
CA LEU A 439 -4.18 13.73 -11.58
C LEU A 439 -4.53 14.99 -12.38
N ASP A 440 -4.24 15.01 -13.69
CA ASP A 440 -4.57 16.14 -14.58
C ASP A 440 -6.07 16.40 -14.65
N ASP A 441 -6.90 15.38 -14.43
CA ASP A 441 -8.37 15.47 -14.41
C ASP A 441 -8.91 16.36 -13.28
N ILE A 442 -8.15 16.52 -12.20
CA ILE A 442 -8.53 17.34 -11.04
C ILE A 442 -7.62 18.54 -10.81
N ALA A 443 -6.51 18.66 -11.54
CA ALA A 443 -5.54 19.73 -11.38
C ALA A 443 -6.07 21.07 -11.88
N ALA A 444 -5.76 22.14 -11.15
CA ALA A 444 -6.04 23.51 -11.58
C ALA A 444 -5.08 23.97 -12.68
N TRP A 445 -3.87 23.45 -12.67
CA TRP A 445 -2.86 23.68 -13.70
C TRP A 445 -1.77 22.62 -13.69
N ASN A 446 -1.27 22.31 -14.87
CA ASN A 446 -0.23 21.32 -15.11
C ASN A 446 0.97 21.96 -15.81
N TYR A 447 2.18 21.63 -15.37
CA TYR A 447 3.40 22.01 -16.05
C TYR A 447 4.13 20.76 -16.55
N ARG A 448 4.30 20.68 -17.87
CA ARG A 448 5.01 19.60 -18.55
C ARG A 448 6.36 20.09 -19.01
N ALA A 449 7.42 19.57 -18.41
CA ALA A 449 8.78 20.03 -18.66
C ALA A 449 9.81 18.97 -18.22
N PRO A 450 11.05 19.06 -18.72
CA PRO A 450 12.17 18.30 -18.17
C PRO A 450 12.30 18.49 -16.66
N VAL A 451 12.84 17.50 -15.96
CA VAL A 451 12.94 17.52 -14.49
C VAL A 451 13.72 18.76 -14.00
N ASP A 452 14.79 19.15 -14.70
CA ASP A 452 15.58 20.34 -14.34
C ASP A 452 14.73 21.62 -14.42
N GLU A 453 13.88 21.76 -15.45
CA GLU A 453 12.98 22.90 -15.57
C GLU A 453 11.88 22.92 -14.50
N GLN A 454 11.41 21.74 -14.10
CA GLN A 454 10.48 21.62 -12.99
C GLN A 454 11.12 22.06 -11.67
N ALA A 455 12.40 21.69 -11.45
CA ALA A 455 13.17 22.13 -10.29
C ALA A 455 13.38 23.65 -10.30
N ARG A 456 13.79 24.23 -11.45
CA ARG A 456 13.93 25.69 -11.64
C ARG A 456 12.63 26.42 -11.35
N PHE A 457 11.49 25.88 -11.82
CA PHE A 457 10.17 26.42 -11.53
C PHE A 457 9.86 26.38 -10.01
N GLY A 458 10.21 25.31 -9.31
CA GLY A 458 10.10 25.21 -7.87
C GLY A 458 11.00 26.22 -7.12
N PHE A 459 12.25 26.40 -7.55
CA PHE A 459 13.14 27.46 -6.98
C PHE A 459 12.55 28.86 -7.19
N ALA A 460 11.96 29.13 -8.35
CA ALA A 460 11.31 30.43 -8.62
C ALA A 460 10.09 30.66 -7.70
N ILE A 461 9.30 29.63 -7.41
CA ILE A 461 8.21 29.71 -6.43
C ILE A 461 8.76 30.03 -5.04
N ALA A 462 9.84 29.35 -4.63
CA ALA A 462 10.47 29.60 -3.32
C ALA A 462 11.00 31.06 -3.23
N HIS A 463 11.66 31.55 -4.27
CA HIS A 463 12.16 32.93 -4.32
C HIS A 463 11.03 33.97 -4.29
N ALA A 464 9.94 33.72 -4.97
CA ALA A 464 8.76 34.61 -4.95
C ALA A 464 8.05 34.60 -3.57
N LEU A 465 8.14 33.49 -2.83
CA LEU A 465 7.70 33.42 -1.44
C LEU A 465 8.67 34.13 -0.49
N ASP A 466 9.98 33.99 -0.68
CA ASP A 466 11.01 34.62 0.14
C ASP A 466 12.23 34.96 -0.72
N ASN A 467 12.54 36.25 -0.82
CA ASN A 467 13.68 36.77 -1.59
C ASN A 467 15.06 36.28 -1.10
N ALA A 468 15.13 35.68 0.09
CA ALA A 468 16.34 35.04 0.59
C ALA A 468 16.60 33.67 -0.08
N ALA A 469 15.59 33.06 -0.68
CA ALA A 469 15.78 31.87 -1.48
C ALA A 469 16.43 32.19 -2.83
N PRO A 470 17.18 31.26 -3.46
CA PRO A 470 17.85 31.47 -4.73
C PRO A 470 16.91 31.91 -5.85
N ALA A 471 17.33 32.93 -6.60
CA ALA A 471 16.58 33.44 -7.76
C ALA A 471 16.83 32.60 -9.02
N VAL A 472 15.82 32.52 -9.87
CA VAL A 472 15.92 31.97 -11.23
C VAL A 472 15.63 33.10 -12.24
N ASN A 473 16.64 33.53 -12.97
CA ASN A 473 16.55 34.74 -13.78
C ASN A 473 16.01 34.53 -15.22
N ASP A 474 15.99 33.30 -15.70
CA ASP A 474 15.72 32.91 -17.09
C ASP A 474 14.64 31.86 -17.21
N LEU A 475 13.53 32.04 -16.51
CA LEU A 475 12.35 31.20 -16.69
C LEU A 475 11.73 31.43 -18.07
N ALA A 476 11.18 30.36 -18.64
CA ALA A 476 10.45 30.44 -19.91
C ALA A 476 9.31 31.45 -19.85
N ASP A 477 9.00 32.08 -20.98
CA ASP A 477 7.99 33.14 -21.11
C ASP A 477 6.61 32.68 -20.57
N GLY A 478 6.02 33.53 -19.73
CA GLY A 478 4.69 33.32 -19.15
C GLY A 478 4.69 32.48 -17.86
N LEU A 479 5.80 31.80 -17.46
CA LEU A 479 5.85 31.03 -16.23
C LEU A 479 5.83 31.93 -14.98
N ASN A 480 6.36 33.15 -15.03
CA ASN A 480 6.30 34.07 -13.89
C ASN A 480 4.87 34.32 -13.42
N LYS A 481 3.89 34.47 -14.35
CA LYS A 481 2.47 34.59 -14.00
C LYS A 481 1.93 33.33 -13.30
N LYS A 482 2.44 32.16 -13.66
CA LYS A 482 2.05 30.90 -13.01
C LYS A 482 2.67 30.77 -11.62
N VAL A 483 3.91 31.21 -11.45
CA VAL A 483 4.57 31.36 -10.15
C VAL A 483 3.68 32.22 -9.23
N ASP A 484 3.26 33.42 -9.68
CA ASP A 484 2.43 34.32 -8.88
C ASP A 484 1.11 33.67 -8.45
N ILE A 485 0.43 32.97 -9.39
CA ILE A 485 -0.83 32.26 -9.10
C ILE A 485 -0.63 31.17 -8.05
N ILE A 486 0.44 30.38 -8.16
CA ILE A 486 0.74 29.27 -7.22
C ILE A 486 1.13 29.85 -5.85
N VAL A 487 1.98 30.86 -5.82
CA VAL A 487 2.39 31.56 -4.59
C VAL A 487 1.16 32.09 -3.87
N GLN A 488 0.25 32.76 -4.59
CA GLN A 488 -0.99 33.26 -3.99
C GLN A 488 -1.83 32.12 -3.43
N ALA A 489 -2.03 31.02 -4.18
CA ALA A 489 -2.82 29.88 -3.75
C ALA A 489 -2.24 29.19 -2.51
N LEU A 490 -0.90 29.03 -2.46
CA LEU A 490 -0.22 28.43 -1.31
C LEU A 490 -0.23 29.35 -0.07
N THR A 491 -0.18 30.66 -0.30
CA THR A 491 -0.20 31.66 0.80
C THR A 491 -1.62 31.81 1.37
N ASP A 492 -2.65 31.75 0.55
CA ASP A 492 -4.05 31.86 0.97
C ASP A 492 -4.55 30.57 1.64
N ALA A 493 -3.87 29.44 1.41
CA ALA A 493 -4.22 28.17 2.00
C ALA A 493 -3.99 28.18 3.51
N ARG A 494 -4.92 27.56 4.26
CA ARG A 494 -4.74 27.31 5.67
C ARG A 494 -3.66 26.24 5.91
N LYS A 495 -3.65 25.20 5.08
CA LYS A 495 -2.72 24.06 5.12
C LYS A 495 -2.24 23.74 3.71
N PRO A 496 -1.19 24.38 3.21
CA PRO A 496 -0.58 24.00 1.94
C PRO A 496 0.30 22.76 2.08
N LEU A 497 0.32 21.91 1.05
CA LEU A 497 1.11 20.67 0.98
C LEU A 497 2.03 20.68 -0.24
N ILE A 498 3.30 20.38 -0.01
CA ILE A 498 4.29 20.17 -1.06
C ILE A 498 4.61 18.68 -1.14
N ILE A 499 4.55 18.10 -2.34
CA ILE A 499 4.82 16.67 -2.58
C ILE A 499 5.90 16.54 -3.63
N THR A 500 6.91 15.72 -3.35
CA THR A 500 7.96 15.36 -4.30
C THR A 500 8.48 13.95 -3.97
N GLY A 501 9.59 13.51 -4.59
CA GLY A 501 10.15 12.19 -4.27
C GLY A 501 11.46 11.92 -4.99
N SER A 502 11.95 10.70 -4.84
CA SER A 502 13.22 10.25 -5.43
C SER A 502 13.08 9.77 -6.88
N ASN A 503 11.85 9.50 -7.36
CA ASN A 503 11.64 8.83 -8.64
C ASN A 503 11.89 9.74 -9.86
N ALA A 504 11.81 11.06 -9.69
CA ALA A 504 12.20 12.01 -10.73
C ALA A 504 13.71 11.96 -11.07
N GLY A 505 14.52 11.37 -10.20
CA GLY A 505 15.96 11.20 -10.42
C GLY A 505 16.79 12.45 -10.18
N SER A 506 16.27 13.47 -9.48
CA SER A 506 16.92 14.76 -9.27
C SER A 506 16.94 15.18 -7.80
N GLU A 507 18.09 15.53 -7.27
CA GLU A 507 18.21 16.18 -5.96
C GLU A 507 17.62 17.60 -6.00
N ALA A 508 17.83 18.33 -7.10
CA ALA A 508 17.41 19.73 -7.24
C ALA A 508 15.90 19.91 -7.07
N ILE A 509 15.09 18.94 -7.51
CA ILE A 509 13.62 19.02 -7.34
C ILE A 509 13.20 18.83 -5.88
N ILE A 510 13.94 18.01 -5.13
CA ILE A 510 13.74 17.81 -3.68
C ILE A 510 14.15 19.09 -2.93
N GLU A 511 15.28 19.68 -3.31
CA GLU A 511 15.76 20.96 -2.76
C GLU A 511 14.78 22.10 -3.00
N ALA A 512 14.25 22.20 -4.23
CA ALA A 512 13.24 23.18 -4.58
C ALA A 512 11.98 23.03 -3.73
N ALA A 513 11.48 21.80 -3.55
CA ALA A 513 10.34 21.49 -2.70
C ALA A 513 10.60 21.89 -1.23
N ALA A 514 11.78 21.55 -0.70
CA ALA A 514 12.21 21.92 0.65
C ALA A 514 12.27 23.44 0.83
N ASN A 515 12.79 24.16 -0.16
CA ASN A 515 12.86 25.63 -0.14
C ASN A 515 11.46 26.26 -0.12
N ILE A 516 10.51 25.75 -0.90
CA ILE A 516 9.11 26.23 -0.89
C ILE A 516 8.50 25.99 0.49
N ALA A 517 8.67 24.79 1.04
CA ALA A 517 8.12 24.44 2.35
C ALA A 517 8.71 25.32 3.46
N LYS A 518 10.04 25.56 3.43
CA LYS A 518 10.72 26.47 4.35
C LYS A 518 10.17 27.89 4.23
N ALA A 519 10.08 28.44 3.02
CA ALA A 519 9.59 29.80 2.79
C ALA A 519 8.15 29.99 3.30
N LEU A 520 7.29 29.01 3.14
CA LEU A 520 5.93 29.02 3.69
C LEU A 520 5.93 28.93 5.21
N LYS A 521 6.75 28.06 5.79
CA LYS A 521 6.90 27.92 7.25
C LYS A 521 7.39 29.23 7.88
N ASP A 522 8.43 29.85 7.32
CA ASP A 522 9.01 31.09 7.83
C ASP A 522 8.00 32.27 7.78
N ARG A 523 6.99 32.17 6.93
CA ARG A 523 5.81 33.05 6.90
C ARG A 523 4.73 32.70 7.91
N GLY A 524 4.90 31.63 8.67
CA GLY A 524 3.94 31.17 9.68
C GLY A 524 2.80 30.29 9.14
N SER A 525 2.95 29.74 7.93
CA SER A 525 1.99 28.81 7.35
C SER A 525 2.07 27.43 8.01
N ASP A 526 0.93 26.75 8.19
CA ASP A 526 0.83 25.34 8.61
C ASP A 526 1.11 24.40 7.41
N VAL A 527 2.30 24.55 6.83
CA VAL A 527 2.71 23.83 5.63
C VAL A 527 3.14 22.41 5.95
N GLY A 528 2.79 21.47 5.08
CA GLY A 528 3.31 20.10 5.08
C GLY A 528 4.22 19.83 3.89
N ILE A 529 5.16 18.90 4.08
CA ILE A 529 5.97 18.33 3.01
C ILE A 529 5.93 16.80 3.10
N THR A 530 5.75 16.12 1.97
CA THR A 530 5.81 14.66 1.93
C THR A 530 6.55 14.17 0.70
N PHE A 531 7.09 12.97 0.80
CA PHE A 531 7.94 12.38 -0.23
C PHE A 531 7.38 11.04 -0.73
N VAL A 532 7.84 10.62 -1.90
CA VAL A 532 7.71 9.24 -2.39
C VAL A 532 9.12 8.69 -2.58
N ALA A 533 9.45 7.63 -1.86
CA ALA A 533 10.71 6.93 -2.03
C ALA A 533 10.56 5.72 -2.96
N SER A 534 11.66 5.23 -3.49
CA SER A 534 11.69 4.18 -4.53
C SER A 534 11.22 2.81 -4.05
N ALA A 535 11.49 2.43 -2.80
CA ALA A 535 11.18 1.10 -2.26
C ALA A 535 10.58 1.17 -0.85
N ALA A 536 10.05 0.05 -0.38
CA ALA A 536 9.27 -0.05 0.84
C ALA A 536 10.03 0.36 2.12
N ASN A 537 11.33 0.13 2.17
CA ASN A 537 12.18 0.44 3.32
C ASN A 537 13.32 1.42 2.98
N SER A 538 13.17 2.24 1.95
CA SER A 538 14.21 3.20 1.53
C SER A 538 14.63 4.15 2.65
N ILE A 539 13.68 4.70 3.39
CA ILE A 539 13.96 5.61 4.52
C ILE A 539 14.63 4.85 5.67
N GLY A 540 14.15 3.64 5.98
CA GLY A 540 14.77 2.81 7.02
C GLY A 540 16.22 2.44 6.67
N LEU A 541 16.50 2.14 5.42
CA LEU A 541 17.87 1.87 4.95
C LEU A 541 18.78 3.10 5.08
N SER A 542 18.31 4.30 4.69
CA SER A 542 19.06 5.54 4.92
C SER A 542 19.32 5.80 6.41
N MET A 543 18.39 5.46 7.31
CA MET A 543 18.60 5.58 8.75
C MET A 543 19.67 4.62 9.30
N ILE A 544 19.83 3.44 8.68
CA ILE A 544 20.91 2.49 9.00
C ILE A 544 22.25 3.05 8.52
N GLY A 545 22.26 3.72 7.36
CA GLY A 545 23.45 4.24 6.70
C GLY A 545 24.31 3.14 6.06
N GLY A 546 25.41 3.53 5.50
CA GLY A 546 26.36 2.65 4.80
C GLY A 546 26.89 3.28 3.52
N GLY A 547 27.83 2.60 2.85
CA GLY A 547 28.32 3.02 1.54
C GLY A 547 27.31 2.78 0.42
N SER A 548 27.51 3.40 -0.74
CA SER A 548 26.68 3.16 -1.93
C SER A 548 27.07 1.88 -2.67
N LEU A 549 26.17 1.39 -3.52
CA LEU A 549 26.49 0.27 -4.42
C LEU A 549 27.66 0.61 -5.35
N ASP A 550 27.76 1.85 -5.82
CA ASP A 550 28.87 2.30 -6.67
C ASP A 550 30.22 2.13 -5.99
N GLN A 551 30.30 2.46 -4.70
CA GLN A 551 31.50 2.25 -3.89
C GLN A 551 31.81 0.77 -3.69
N ALA A 552 30.78 -0.05 -3.39
CA ALA A 552 30.96 -1.50 -3.27
C ALA A 552 31.52 -2.13 -4.57
N LEU A 553 30.91 -1.82 -5.70
CA LEU A 553 31.35 -2.35 -7.00
C LEU A 553 32.79 -1.90 -7.35
N THR A 554 33.16 -0.67 -7.03
CA THR A 554 34.52 -0.15 -7.23
C THR A 554 35.55 -0.91 -6.39
N LEU A 555 35.25 -1.19 -5.12
CA LEU A 555 36.12 -1.99 -4.24
C LEU A 555 36.34 -3.42 -4.77
N LEU A 556 35.25 -4.03 -5.27
CA LEU A 556 35.32 -5.38 -5.86
C LEU A 556 36.12 -5.36 -7.15
N GLU A 557 35.90 -4.40 -8.03
CA GLU A 557 36.59 -4.26 -9.31
C GLU A 557 38.10 -4.03 -9.13
N ASN A 558 38.48 -3.25 -8.11
CA ASN A 558 39.88 -2.98 -7.73
C ASN A 558 40.56 -4.17 -7.03
N GLY A 559 39.80 -5.20 -6.62
CA GLY A 559 40.32 -6.34 -5.85
C GLY A 559 40.63 -5.99 -4.39
N GLU A 560 40.11 -4.88 -3.86
CA GLU A 560 40.26 -4.49 -2.47
C GLU A 560 39.39 -5.33 -1.53
N ALA A 561 38.28 -5.87 -2.04
CA ALA A 561 37.50 -6.92 -1.44
C ALA A 561 37.37 -8.10 -2.40
N ASP A 562 37.40 -9.31 -1.89
CA ASP A 562 37.38 -10.54 -2.69
C ASP A 562 36.13 -11.39 -2.46
N THR A 563 35.34 -11.04 -1.47
CA THR A 563 34.12 -11.74 -1.07
C THR A 563 32.98 -10.76 -0.89
N ALA A 564 31.80 -11.05 -1.47
CA ALA A 564 30.60 -10.27 -1.33
C ALA A 564 29.41 -11.11 -0.85
N ILE A 565 28.63 -10.55 0.07
CA ILE A 565 27.32 -11.08 0.45
C ILE A 565 26.27 -10.11 -0.08
N VAL A 566 25.39 -10.56 -0.97
CA VAL A 566 24.28 -9.78 -1.51
C VAL A 566 22.99 -10.31 -0.93
N MET A 567 22.23 -9.42 -0.29
CA MET A 567 21.01 -9.79 0.43
C MET A 567 19.78 -9.10 -0.16
N GLU A 568 18.83 -9.92 -0.60
CA GLU A 568 17.53 -9.48 -1.15
C GLU A 568 17.62 -8.32 -2.15
N ASN A 569 18.56 -8.38 -3.08
CA ASN A 569 18.82 -7.28 -4.00
C ASN A 569 19.14 -7.77 -5.42
N ASP A 570 18.55 -7.12 -6.42
CA ASP A 570 18.93 -7.26 -7.80
C ASP A 570 19.85 -6.09 -8.22
N LEU A 571 21.14 -6.31 -8.20
CA LEU A 571 22.15 -5.28 -8.47
C LEU A 571 22.01 -4.65 -9.86
N TYR A 572 21.47 -5.39 -10.84
CA TYR A 572 21.24 -4.88 -12.19
C TYR A 572 20.14 -3.82 -12.28
N ARG A 573 19.33 -3.69 -11.25
CA ARG A 573 18.35 -2.59 -11.15
C ARG A 573 18.97 -1.30 -10.66
N HIS A 574 20.04 -1.40 -9.87
CA HIS A 574 20.64 -0.26 -9.14
C HIS A 574 22.00 0.20 -9.70
N ALA A 575 22.56 -0.55 -10.63
CA ALA A 575 23.82 -0.19 -11.33
C ALA A 575 23.80 -0.66 -12.78
N PRO A 576 24.56 -0.01 -13.68
CA PRO A 576 24.73 -0.46 -15.06
C PRO A 576 25.25 -1.90 -15.12
N ALA A 577 24.68 -2.73 -15.99
CA ALA A 577 25.01 -4.15 -16.09
C ALA A 577 26.50 -4.39 -16.32
N ALA A 578 27.14 -3.61 -17.18
CA ALA A 578 28.58 -3.73 -17.45
C ALA A 578 29.45 -3.50 -16.20
N LYS A 579 29.05 -2.58 -15.33
CA LYS A 579 29.75 -2.29 -14.04
C LYS A 579 29.55 -3.43 -13.04
N VAL A 580 28.34 -3.98 -12.94
CA VAL A 580 28.06 -5.15 -12.10
C VAL A 580 28.86 -6.34 -12.58
N ASP A 581 28.87 -6.61 -13.89
CA ASP A 581 29.61 -7.73 -14.48
C ASP A 581 31.12 -7.61 -14.28
N ALA A 582 31.68 -6.43 -14.49
CA ALA A 582 33.12 -6.16 -14.27
C ALA A 582 33.53 -6.40 -12.81
N ALA A 583 32.73 -5.93 -11.85
CA ALA A 583 32.98 -6.13 -10.44
C ALA A 583 32.86 -7.60 -10.03
N LEU A 584 31.77 -8.28 -10.43
CA LEU A 584 31.55 -9.69 -10.10
C LEU A 584 32.55 -10.65 -10.75
N ALA A 585 33.14 -10.27 -11.90
CA ALA A 585 34.21 -11.03 -12.51
C ALA A 585 35.53 -11.06 -11.71
N LYS A 586 35.69 -10.15 -10.75
CA LYS A 586 36.85 -10.05 -9.87
C LYS A 586 36.65 -10.68 -8.51
N VAL A 587 35.42 -11.00 -8.15
CA VAL A 587 35.05 -11.57 -6.85
C VAL A 587 35.42 -13.05 -6.82
N SER A 588 36.16 -13.47 -5.81
CA SER A 588 36.50 -14.87 -5.59
C SER A 588 35.30 -15.67 -5.06
N ASN A 589 34.49 -15.03 -4.20
CA ASN A 589 33.32 -15.66 -3.59
C ASN A 589 32.13 -14.70 -3.54
N LEU A 590 31.01 -15.18 -4.06
CA LEU A 590 29.73 -14.46 -4.02
C LEU A 590 28.69 -15.33 -3.29
N ILE A 591 28.18 -14.81 -2.16
CA ILE A 591 27.07 -15.39 -1.41
C ILE A 591 25.83 -14.56 -1.69
N VAL A 592 24.74 -15.18 -2.15
CA VAL A 592 23.47 -14.49 -2.41
C VAL A 592 22.38 -15.06 -1.51
N ALA A 593 21.77 -14.20 -0.70
CA ALA A 593 20.60 -14.53 0.12
C ALA A 593 19.37 -13.80 -0.44
N ASP A 594 18.46 -14.52 -1.07
CA ASP A 594 17.25 -13.91 -1.63
C ASP A 594 16.07 -14.89 -1.63
N HIS A 595 14.87 -14.34 -1.59
CA HIS A 595 13.63 -15.09 -1.72
C HIS A 595 13.11 -15.17 -3.16
N GLN A 596 13.79 -14.53 -4.11
CA GLN A 596 13.48 -14.58 -5.53
C GLN A 596 14.72 -15.04 -6.32
N ARG A 597 14.50 -15.69 -7.45
CA ARG A 597 15.58 -15.96 -8.40
C ARG A 597 16.00 -14.67 -9.08
N THR A 598 17.26 -14.27 -8.90
CA THR A 598 17.86 -13.08 -9.53
C THR A 598 19.01 -13.48 -10.44
N ALA A 599 19.35 -12.64 -11.42
CA ALA A 599 20.41 -12.93 -12.39
C ALA A 599 21.79 -13.11 -11.74
N ILE A 600 22.06 -12.46 -10.60
CA ILE A 600 23.33 -12.61 -9.89
C ILE A 600 23.53 -14.00 -9.28
N MET A 601 22.46 -14.76 -9.05
CA MET A 601 22.56 -16.13 -8.53
C MET A 601 23.30 -17.08 -9.48
N ASP A 602 23.26 -16.80 -10.78
CA ASP A 602 23.98 -17.59 -11.77
C ASP A 602 25.52 -17.41 -11.66
N LYS A 603 25.97 -16.39 -10.94
CA LYS A 603 27.37 -16.07 -10.65
C LYS A 603 27.77 -16.40 -9.21
N ALA A 604 26.81 -16.85 -8.38
CA ALA A 604 27.05 -17.11 -6.97
C ALA A 604 27.82 -18.41 -6.73
N ASN A 605 28.61 -18.45 -5.67
CA ASN A 605 29.22 -19.66 -5.14
C ASN A 605 28.28 -20.37 -4.15
N LEU A 606 27.48 -19.58 -3.43
CA LEU A 606 26.51 -20.08 -2.46
C LEU A 606 25.23 -19.26 -2.53
N ILE A 607 24.10 -19.95 -2.60
CA ILE A 607 22.77 -19.37 -2.53
C ILE A 607 22.13 -19.75 -1.20
N LEU A 608 21.67 -18.78 -0.44
CA LEU A 608 20.88 -18.95 0.77
C LEU A 608 19.43 -18.61 0.45
N SER A 609 18.52 -19.55 0.68
CA SER A 609 17.10 -19.38 0.39
C SER A 609 16.44 -18.54 1.49
N ALA A 610 16.15 -17.27 1.18
CA ALA A 610 15.51 -16.37 2.12
C ALA A 610 13.99 -16.54 2.13
N ALA A 611 13.38 -16.21 3.26
CA ALA A 611 11.93 -16.13 3.43
C ALA A 611 11.38 -14.80 2.89
N SER A 612 10.21 -14.84 2.26
CA SER A 612 9.49 -13.63 1.84
C SER A 612 8.76 -12.98 3.04
N PHE A 613 8.15 -11.81 2.83
CA PHE A 613 7.37 -11.12 3.86
C PHE A 613 6.24 -11.97 4.46
N ALA A 614 5.70 -12.91 3.69
CA ALA A 614 4.64 -13.80 4.17
C ALA A 614 5.18 -14.95 5.03
N GLU A 615 6.46 -15.20 4.95
CA GLU A 615 7.17 -16.32 5.60
C GLU A 615 8.12 -15.83 6.70
N SER A 616 8.16 -14.53 6.97
CA SER A 616 9.07 -13.88 7.91
C SER A 616 8.39 -12.76 8.70
N ASP A 617 9.08 -12.30 9.73
CA ASP A 617 8.76 -11.09 10.49
C ASP A 617 9.80 -10.01 10.20
N GLY A 618 9.42 -8.73 10.32
CA GLY A 618 10.35 -7.62 10.17
C GLY A 618 9.69 -6.26 10.31
N THR A 619 10.51 -5.21 10.33
CA THR A 619 10.08 -3.82 10.43
C THR A 619 10.46 -3.04 9.17
N LEU A 620 9.54 -2.21 8.68
CA LEU A 620 9.76 -1.28 7.58
C LEU A 620 9.52 0.15 8.06
N VAL A 621 10.25 1.11 7.48
CA VAL A 621 10.05 2.54 7.73
C VAL A 621 9.56 3.19 6.45
N ASN A 622 8.36 3.75 6.50
CA ASN A 622 7.72 4.38 5.35
C ASN A 622 8.26 5.79 5.05
N GLN A 623 7.71 6.45 4.02
CA GLN A 623 8.13 7.76 3.53
C GLN A 623 7.99 8.91 4.55
N GLU A 624 7.18 8.75 5.59
CA GLU A 624 7.01 9.73 6.67
C GLU A 624 7.88 9.43 7.90
N GLY A 625 8.76 8.41 7.81
CA GLY A 625 9.55 7.96 8.96
C GLY A 625 8.77 7.12 9.98
N ARG A 626 7.67 6.51 9.57
CA ARG A 626 6.85 5.63 10.43
C ARG A 626 7.34 4.20 10.33
N ALA A 627 7.77 3.64 11.46
CA ALA A 627 8.11 2.24 11.60
C ALA A 627 6.85 1.41 11.82
N GLN A 628 6.72 0.34 11.06
CA GLN A 628 5.61 -0.60 11.14
C GLN A 628 6.13 -2.02 10.99
N ARG A 629 5.59 -2.96 11.78
CA ARG A 629 6.00 -4.34 11.81
C ARG A 629 5.05 -5.23 11.02
N PHE A 630 5.60 -6.15 10.24
CA PHE A 630 4.87 -7.24 9.60
C PHE A 630 5.22 -8.57 10.28
N PHE A 631 4.27 -9.50 10.24
CA PHE A 631 4.38 -10.78 10.91
C PHE A 631 4.25 -11.93 9.92
N GLN A 632 4.96 -13.02 10.18
CA GLN A 632 4.89 -14.25 9.42
C GLN A 632 3.44 -14.74 9.27
N VAL A 633 2.98 -14.97 8.05
CA VAL A 633 1.65 -15.54 7.77
C VAL A 633 1.67 -17.05 7.94
N TYR A 634 2.69 -17.72 7.42
CA TYR A 634 2.84 -19.17 7.50
C TYR A 634 4.31 -19.60 7.53
N ASP A 635 4.55 -20.80 8.03
CA ASP A 635 5.86 -21.44 7.94
C ASP A 635 5.89 -22.34 6.70
N PRO A 636 6.74 -22.07 5.72
CA PRO A 636 6.83 -22.87 4.50
C PRO A 636 7.26 -24.32 4.77
N ALA A 637 8.09 -24.57 5.76
CA ALA A 637 8.54 -25.91 6.12
C ALA A 637 7.39 -26.81 6.59
N TYR A 638 6.38 -26.26 7.26
CA TYR A 638 5.23 -27.01 7.75
C TYR A 638 4.48 -27.80 6.66
N TYR A 639 4.38 -27.26 5.46
CA TYR A 639 3.66 -27.91 4.36
C TYR A 639 4.52 -28.95 3.62
N ASP A 640 5.83 -28.75 3.59
CA ASP A 640 6.75 -29.64 2.88
C ASP A 640 7.05 -30.90 3.69
N ASP A 641 7.14 -30.79 5.01
CA ASP A 641 7.27 -31.95 5.90
C ASP A 641 6.13 -32.95 5.76
N ALA A 642 4.91 -32.45 5.45
CA ALA A 642 3.76 -33.28 5.18
C ALA A 642 3.85 -34.07 3.87
N LYS A 643 4.66 -33.59 2.91
CA LYS A 643 4.85 -34.22 1.59
C LYS A 643 6.03 -35.19 1.52
N LYS A 644 6.83 -35.31 2.57
CA LYS A 644 7.96 -36.24 2.77
C LYS A 644 9.11 -36.21 1.77
N ASP A 645 9.00 -35.49 0.66
CA ASP A 645 9.95 -35.58 -0.46
C ASP A 645 10.74 -34.30 -0.73
N VAL A 646 10.40 -33.17 -0.08
CA VAL A 646 11.08 -31.88 -0.30
C VAL A 646 11.29 -31.18 1.05
N HIS A 647 12.52 -31.07 1.45
CA HIS A 647 12.88 -30.30 2.64
C HIS A 647 13.07 -28.82 2.28
N THR A 648 12.07 -27.99 2.55
CA THR A 648 12.21 -26.56 2.42
C THR A 648 13.03 -26.00 3.57
N VAL A 649 14.09 -25.26 3.24
CA VAL A 649 14.91 -24.51 4.19
C VAL A 649 14.90 -23.05 3.74
N MET A 650 13.87 -22.31 4.10
CA MET A 650 13.79 -20.87 3.89
C MET A 650 13.74 -20.17 5.26
N LEU A 651 14.75 -19.36 5.53
CA LEU A 651 14.86 -18.61 6.79
C LEU A 651 14.82 -17.12 6.50
N GLU A 652 14.44 -16.36 7.52
CA GLU A 652 14.54 -14.91 7.46
C GLU A 652 15.99 -14.50 7.17
N SER A 653 16.19 -13.47 6.35
CA SER A 653 17.54 -13.03 5.99
C SER A 653 18.37 -12.64 7.22
N TRP A 654 17.78 -11.98 8.21
CA TRP A 654 18.48 -11.67 9.46
C TRP A 654 18.94 -12.94 10.19
N ARG A 655 18.17 -14.03 10.12
CA ARG A 655 18.51 -15.32 10.75
C ARG A 655 19.65 -16.00 10.03
N TRP A 656 19.68 -15.95 8.69
CA TRP A 656 20.82 -16.43 7.92
C TRP A 656 22.08 -15.67 8.28
N MET A 657 22.04 -14.34 8.34
CA MET A 657 23.21 -13.50 8.64
C MET A 657 23.71 -13.72 10.06
N HIS A 658 22.83 -13.77 11.05
CA HIS A 658 23.21 -14.02 12.44
C HIS A 658 23.75 -15.44 12.66
N SER A 659 23.12 -16.46 12.08
CA SER A 659 23.60 -17.85 12.16
C SER A 659 24.98 -17.99 11.51
N LEU A 660 25.20 -17.31 10.38
CA LEU A 660 26.50 -17.24 9.73
C LEU A 660 27.55 -16.55 10.61
N HIS A 661 27.21 -15.40 11.20
CA HIS A 661 28.08 -14.68 12.12
C HIS A 661 28.49 -15.55 13.31
N SER A 662 27.54 -16.23 13.91
CA SER A 662 27.76 -17.15 15.03
C SER A 662 28.65 -18.34 14.65
N THR A 663 28.42 -18.95 13.47
CA THR A 663 29.23 -20.05 12.95
C THR A 663 30.64 -19.59 12.59
N TYR A 664 30.78 -18.43 11.94
CA TYR A 664 32.05 -17.85 11.55
C TYR A 664 32.94 -17.51 12.75
N THR A 665 32.34 -16.89 13.78
CA THR A 665 33.05 -16.48 15.02
C THR A 665 33.09 -17.54 16.10
N SER A 666 32.47 -18.70 15.86
CA SER A 666 32.30 -19.78 16.87
C SER A 666 31.60 -19.31 18.16
N ARG A 667 30.67 -18.41 18.05
CA ARG A 667 29.81 -17.90 19.13
C ARG A 667 28.50 -18.68 19.19
N HIS A 668 27.81 -18.60 20.33
CA HIS A 668 26.47 -19.15 20.44
C HIS A 668 25.46 -18.28 19.64
N VAL A 669 24.43 -18.91 19.04
CA VAL A 669 23.31 -18.23 18.44
C VAL A 669 22.41 -17.71 19.56
N ASP A 670 22.36 -16.38 19.74
CA ASP A 670 21.59 -15.71 20.79
C ASP A 670 20.35 -14.99 20.25
N TRP A 671 20.34 -14.60 18.96
CA TRP A 671 19.13 -14.06 18.33
C TRP A 671 18.23 -15.20 17.85
N THR A 672 17.28 -15.58 18.66
CA THR A 672 16.33 -16.67 18.35
C THR A 672 14.98 -16.17 17.88
N GLN A 673 14.68 -14.89 18.13
CA GLN A 673 13.47 -14.22 17.71
C GLN A 673 13.76 -12.76 17.30
N LEU A 674 12.86 -12.14 16.56
CA LEU A 674 13.06 -10.80 15.99
C LEU A 674 13.35 -9.74 17.07
N ASP A 675 12.73 -9.84 18.24
CA ASP A 675 12.94 -8.86 19.32
C ASP A 675 14.38 -8.78 19.80
N HIS A 676 15.13 -9.90 19.79
CA HIS A 676 16.56 -9.88 20.10
C HIS A 676 17.37 -9.09 19.05
N VAL A 677 16.98 -9.20 17.78
CA VAL A 677 17.60 -8.39 16.70
C VAL A 677 17.25 -6.91 16.87
N ILE A 678 16.00 -6.62 17.23
CA ILE A 678 15.52 -5.26 17.48
C ILE A 678 16.32 -4.62 18.63
N GLU A 679 16.49 -5.32 19.75
CA GLU A 679 17.29 -4.85 20.88
C GLU A 679 18.75 -4.57 20.50
N ALA A 680 19.36 -5.45 19.74
CA ALA A 680 20.71 -5.25 19.22
C ALA A 680 20.79 -4.06 18.26
N CYS A 681 19.80 -3.94 17.37
CA CYS A 681 19.69 -2.85 16.40
C CYS A 681 19.60 -1.48 17.10
N VAL A 682 18.68 -1.30 18.05
CA VAL A 682 18.51 -0.02 18.74
C VAL A 682 19.67 0.32 19.67
N THR A 683 20.37 -0.69 20.18
CA THR A 683 21.60 -0.48 20.95
C THR A 683 22.71 0.08 20.07
N ALA A 684 22.86 -0.43 18.84
CA ALA A 684 23.88 0.02 17.90
C ALA A 684 23.47 1.31 17.17
N LEU A 685 22.16 1.53 16.96
CA LEU A 685 21.58 2.63 16.19
C LEU A 685 20.46 3.30 17.01
N PRO A 686 20.79 4.15 17.99
CA PRO A 686 19.80 4.75 18.90
C PRO A 686 18.70 5.57 18.21
N GLN A 687 18.95 6.10 16.99
CA GLN A 687 17.95 6.79 16.19
C GLN A 687 16.76 5.90 15.78
N LEU A 688 16.90 4.58 15.90
CA LEU A 688 15.84 3.60 15.64
C LEU A 688 15.11 3.15 16.92
N GLN A 689 15.37 3.75 18.10
CA GLN A 689 14.83 3.30 19.38
C GLN A 689 13.32 3.05 19.37
N GLY A 690 12.55 3.85 18.63
CA GLY A 690 11.08 3.72 18.56
C GLY A 690 10.58 2.40 17.94
N ILE A 691 11.44 1.62 17.24
CA ILE A 691 10.98 0.35 16.63
C ILE A 691 10.61 -0.71 17.68
N VAL A 692 11.11 -0.58 18.90
CA VAL A 692 10.74 -1.46 20.02
C VAL A 692 9.24 -1.40 20.30
N GLU A 693 8.62 -0.25 20.08
CA GLU A 693 7.19 -0.01 20.33
C GLU A 693 6.33 -0.09 19.06
N ALA A 694 6.91 -0.46 17.91
CA ALA A 694 6.20 -0.43 16.63
C ALA A 694 5.07 -1.47 16.54
N ALA A 695 5.09 -2.52 17.34
CA ALA A 695 4.07 -3.56 17.42
C ALA A 695 4.26 -4.39 18.69
N PRO A 696 3.33 -5.31 18.99
CA PRO A 696 3.58 -6.34 20.00
C PRO A 696 4.86 -7.13 19.71
N ASP A 697 5.47 -7.69 20.76
CA ASP A 697 6.65 -8.52 20.62
C ASP A 697 6.35 -9.85 19.90
N ALA A 698 7.39 -10.57 19.47
CA ALA A 698 7.26 -11.83 18.74
C ALA A 698 6.61 -12.94 19.56
N SER A 699 6.55 -12.82 20.89
CA SER A 699 5.96 -13.82 21.77
C SER A 699 4.43 -13.92 21.67
N PHE A 700 3.77 -12.90 21.10
CA PHE A 700 2.34 -12.98 20.83
C PHE A 700 2.00 -14.05 19.76
N ARG A 701 3.00 -14.51 19.02
CA ARG A 701 2.89 -15.57 18.01
C ARG A 701 4.00 -16.60 18.22
N ILE A 702 3.64 -17.86 18.23
CA ILE A 702 4.61 -18.95 18.34
C ILE A 702 5.02 -19.39 16.93
N ARG A 703 6.30 -19.30 16.62
CA ARG A 703 6.85 -19.72 15.34
C ARG A 703 6.58 -21.21 15.08
N GLY A 704 6.23 -21.52 13.83
CA GLY A 704 5.89 -22.89 13.41
C GLY A 704 4.54 -23.38 13.89
N GLN A 705 3.89 -22.66 14.78
CA GLN A 705 2.53 -22.98 15.16
C GLN A 705 1.55 -22.39 14.17
N LYS A 706 0.60 -23.18 13.73
CA LYS A 706 -0.49 -22.72 12.87
C LYS A 706 -1.31 -21.69 13.63
N LEU A 707 -1.32 -20.46 13.11
CA LEU A 707 -2.07 -19.40 13.73
C LEU A 707 -3.56 -19.61 13.66
N ALA A 708 -4.26 -18.97 14.59
CA ALA A 708 -5.71 -18.90 14.54
C ALA A 708 -6.13 -18.42 13.16
N ARG A 709 -6.89 -19.23 12.49
CA ARG A 709 -7.55 -18.87 11.24
C ARG A 709 -8.46 -17.68 11.49
N SER A 710 -8.89 -17.04 10.41
CA SER A 710 -9.93 -16.03 10.52
C SER A 710 -11.01 -16.62 11.41
N PRO A 711 -11.27 -16.02 12.50
CA PRO A 711 -11.77 -16.76 13.64
C PRO A 711 -13.18 -16.90 13.69
N ILE A 712 -13.75 -16.30 12.89
CA ILE A 712 -15.09 -16.10 13.16
C ILE A 712 -15.82 -17.16 12.41
N ARG A 713 -16.45 -18.05 13.06
CA ARG A 713 -17.46 -18.93 12.49
C ARG A 713 -17.07 -19.75 11.31
N SER A 714 -16.16 -20.60 11.54
CA SER A 714 -15.68 -21.55 10.55
C SER A 714 -16.72 -22.48 9.97
N SER A 715 -17.85 -22.65 10.60
CA SER A 715 -18.94 -23.48 10.08
C SER A 715 -19.65 -22.85 8.88
N GLY A 716 -19.30 -21.64 8.47
CA GLY A 716 -20.07 -20.87 7.49
C GLY A 716 -21.38 -20.33 8.02
N ARG A 717 -21.70 -20.63 9.24
CA ARG A 717 -22.80 -20.01 9.93
C ARG A 717 -22.33 -18.73 10.55
N THR A 718 -22.83 -17.67 10.03
CA THR A 718 -22.55 -16.34 10.56
C THR A 718 -23.39 -16.04 11.79
N ALA A 719 -24.11 -17.05 12.27
CA ALA A 719 -25.10 -16.86 13.27
C ALA A 719 -24.51 -16.72 14.66
N MET A 720 -24.46 -15.54 15.19
CA MET A 720 -24.33 -15.34 16.62
C MET A 720 -25.44 -16.08 17.41
N ARG A 721 -26.51 -16.41 16.72
CA ARG A 721 -27.64 -17.20 17.23
C ARG A 721 -27.66 -18.65 16.77
N ALA A 722 -26.55 -19.19 16.30
CA ALA A 722 -26.50 -20.56 15.81
C ALA A 722 -27.00 -21.58 16.84
N ASN A 723 -26.70 -21.37 18.10
CA ASN A 723 -27.20 -22.20 19.21
C ASN A 723 -28.70 -22.13 19.42
N ILE A 724 -29.39 -21.13 18.89
CA ILE A 724 -30.81 -20.90 19.06
C ILE A 724 -31.57 -21.38 17.81
N SER A 725 -31.04 -21.08 16.60
CA SER A 725 -31.77 -21.26 15.35
C SER A 725 -31.39 -22.50 14.55
N VAL A 726 -30.35 -23.24 14.90
CA VAL A 726 -29.80 -24.34 14.10
C VAL A 726 -29.55 -25.60 14.92
N HIS A 727 -30.22 -25.94 15.87
CA HIS A 727 -30.20 -27.20 16.65
C HIS A 727 -28.85 -27.94 16.75
N GLU A 728 -27.75 -27.23 16.61
CA GLU A 728 -26.42 -27.81 16.81
C GLU A 728 -25.95 -27.64 18.24
N PRO A 729 -25.39 -28.69 18.83
CA PRO A 729 -24.83 -28.57 20.18
C PRO A 729 -23.72 -27.50 20.20
N ARG A 730 -23.70 -26.71 21.24
CA ARG A 730 -22.59 -25.79 21.51
C ARG A 730 -21.32 -26.60 21.66
N GLN A 731 -20.32 -26.31 20.86
CA GLN A 731 -19.04 -27.02 20.99
C GLN A 731 -18.40 -26.67 22.33
N PRO A 732 -17.87 -27.67 23.06
CA PRO A 732 -17.13 -27.43 24.27
C PRO A 732 -15.88 -26.59 23.97
N GLN A 733 -15.54 -25.68 24.87
CA GLN A 733 -14.28 -24.96 24.78
C GLN A 733 -13.14 -25.94 24.96
N ASP A 734 -12.25 -25.97 24.00
CA ASP A 734 -11.01 -26.72 24.13
C ASP A 734 -10.03 -25.90 24.99
N LYS A 735 -9.75 -26.35 26.20
CA LYS A 735 -8.89 -25.69 27.16
C LYS A 735 -7.40 -25.89 26.87
N ASP A 736 -7.07 -26.84 26.01
CA ASP A 736 -5.71 -27.25 25.73
C ASP A 736 -5.09 -26.53 24.54
N THR A 737 -5.88 -25.74 23.81
CA THR A 737 -5.38 -24.95 22.71
C THR A 737 -5.49 -23.46 22.98
N MET A 738 -4.50 -22.71 22.54
CA MET A 738 -4.53 -21.25 22.57
C MET A 738 -5.66 -20.68 21.67
N PHE A 739 -6.21 -21.49 20.81
CA PHE A 739 -7.26 -21.19 19.84
C PHE A 739 -8.60 -21.80 20.24
N ALA A 740 -8.78 -22.03 21.54
CA ALA A 740 -9.99 -22.57 22.12
C ALA A 740 -11.18 -21.62 22.07
N PHE A 741 -11.21 -20.70 21.14
CA PHE A 741 -12.48 -20.06 20.90
C PHE A 741 -13.32 -20.96 20.05
N SER A 742 -14.51 -20.99 20.45
CA SER A 742 -15.56 -21.54 19.68
C SER A 742 -15.49 -20.94 18.26
N MET A 743 -15.53 -21.78 17.31
CA MET A 743 -15.72 -21.42 15.90
C MET A 743 -16.99 -20.62 15.69
N GLU A 744 -17.86 -20.58 16.63
CA GLU A 744 -19.13 -19.88 16.66
C GLU A 744 -19.07 -18.51 17.33
N GLY A 745 -17.91 -18.10 17.77
CA GLY A 745 -17.70 -16.83 18.41
C GLY A 745 -16.59 -16.89 19.44
N ASN A 746 -15.99 -15.79 19.73
CA ASN A 746 -14.91 -15.71 20.69
C ASN A 746 -15.45 -15.63 22.11
N ASN A 747 -15.53 -16.77 22.79
CA ASN A 747 -15.84 -16.87 24.21
C ASN A 747 -14.61 -17.24 25.05
N SER A 748 -13.42 -17.11 24.46
CA SER A 748 -12.19 -17.42 25.19
C SER A 748 -12.02 -16.47 26.39
N PRO A 749 -11.59 -16.99 27.54
CA PRO A 749 -11.14 -16.14 28.65
C PRO A 749 -9.94 -15.28 28.28
N LEU A 750 -9.29 -15.56 27.15
CA LEU A 750 -8.21 -14.77 26.55
C LEU A 750 -8.72 -13.70 25.54
N ALA A 751 -10.01 -13.44 25.50
CA ALA A 751 -10.60 -12.46 24.57
C ALA A 751 -9.92 -11.08 24.61
N ASP A 752 -9.43 -10.68 25.77
CA ASP A 752 -8.67 -9.44 25.94
C ASP A 752 -7.20 -9.52 25.49
N ARG A 753 -6.74 -10.72 25.16
CA ARG A 753 -5.37 -11.01 24.71
C ARG A 753 -5.38 -11.61 23.32
N GLN A 754 -6.08 -10.99 22.39
CA GLN A 754 -6.19 -11.48 21.03
C GLN A 754 -4.80 -11.60 20.41
N GLN A 755 -4.52 -12.76 19.84
CA GLN A 755 -3.22 -13.04 19.25
C GLN A 755 -3.05 -12.41 17.86
N ILE A 756 -4.13 -11.92 17.27
CA ILE A 756 -4.12 -11.20 16.01
C ILE A 756 -4.95 -9.93 16.19
N PRO A 757 -4.41 -8.93 16.89
CA PRO A 757 -5.13 -7.67 17.07
C PRO A 757 -5.42 -7.06 15.70
N PHE A 758 -6.59 -6.47 15.54
CA PHE A 758 -7.02 -5.75 14.34
C PHE A 758 -7.18 -6.59 13.07
N ALA A 759 -7.03 -7.89 13.11
CA ALA A 759 -7.19 -8.73 11.94
C ALA A 759 -8.65 -8.98 11.61
N TRP A 760 -9.54 -8.92 12.60
CA TRP A 760 -10.98 -9.17 12.42
C TRP A 760 -11.82 -8.66 13.59
N ALA A 761 -13.13 -8.54 13.38
CA ALA A 761 -14.09 -8.20 14.43
C ALA A 761 -14.75 -9.47 14.97
N PRO A 762 -14.73 -9.71 16.30
CA PRO A 762 -15.42 -10.84 16.90
C PRO A 762 -16.93 -10.82 16.63
N GLY A 763 -17.48 -11.97 16.36
CA GLY A 763 -18.92 -12.16 16.22
C GLY A 763 -19.47 -12.05 14.80
N TRP A 764 -18.74 -11.49 13.86
CA TRP A 764 -19.15 -11.34 12.47
C TRP A 764 -18.06 -11.79 11.49
N ASN A 765 -18.45 -12.33 10.33
CA ASN A 765 -17.49 -12.91 9.36
C ASN A 765 -17.03 -11.96 8.28
N SER A 766 -17.85 -10.99 7.90
CA SER A 766 -17.55 -10.10 6.79
C SER A 766 -16.51 -9.01 7.17
N PRO A 767 -15.70 -8.51 6.21
CA PRO A 767 -14.79 -7.41 6.44
C PRO A 767 -15.49 -6.13 6.93
N GLN A 768 -16.75 -5.90 6.55
CA GLN A 768 -17.50 -4.75 7.02
C GLN A 768 -17.80 -4.77 8.52
N ALA A 769 -17.78 -5.92 9.15
CA ALA A 769 -17.93 -6.03 10.60
C ALA A 769 -16.76 -5.35 11.35
N TRP A 770 -15.63 -5.17 10.72
CA TRP A 770 -14.49 -4.49 11.31
C TRP A 770 -14.77 -3.01 11.61
N ASN A 771 -15.58 -2.38 10.79
CA ASN A 771 -15.95 -0.97 10.98
C ASN A 771 -16.56 -0.72 12.36
N LYS A 772 -17.21 -1.73 12.93
CA LYS A 772 -17.79 -1.67 14.27
C LYS A 772 -16.75 -1.37 15.36
N PHE A 773 -15.53 -1.88 15.22
CA PHE A 773 -14.46 -1.76 16.19
C PHE A 773 -13.38 -0.77 15.80
N GLN A 774 -13.34 -0.41 14.54
CA GLN A 774 -12.30 0.44 13.96
C GLN A 774 -12.83 1.84 13.63
N ALA A 775 -14.07 2.14 14.03
CA ALA A 775 -14.61 3.46 13.83
C ALA A 775 -13.74 4.51 14.53
N GLU A 776 -13.65 5.68 13.92
CA GLU A 776 -12.93 6.82 14.47
C GLU A 776 -13.57 7.35 15.75
N VAL A 777 -14.72 6.81 16.13
CA VAL A 777 -15.51 7.21 17.27
C VAL A 777 -15.58 6.09 18.28
N GLY A 778 -14.89 6.24 19.39
CA GLY A 778 -14.92 5.28 20.50
C GLY A 778 -14.37 3.88 20.18
N GLY A 779 -14.51 2.96 21.11
CA GLY A 779 -14.09 1.57 20.96
C GLY A 779 -12.61 1.29 21.22
N LYS A 780 -12.31 0.04 21.57
CA LYS A 780 -10.95 -0.43 21.91
C LYS A 780 -9.96 -0.35 20.74
N LEU A 781 -10.46 -0.44 19.52
CA LEU A 781 -9.65 -0.51 18.29
C LEU A 781 -9.70 0.80 17.50
N ARG A 782 -9.97 1.88 18.16
CA ARG A 782 -10.08 3.21 17.58
C ARG A 782 -8.82 3.52 16.82
N HIS A 783 -8.05 3.60 16.35
CA HIS A 783 -6.87 3.98 15.59
C HIS A 783 -6.13 2.80 14.93
N GLY A 784 -6.55 1.56 15.15
CA GLY A 784 -5.85 0.40 14.65
C GLY A 784 -4.46 0.27 15.30
N ASP A 785 -3.50 -0.21 14.54
CA ASP A 785 -2.09 -0.27 14.88
C ASP A 785 -1.33 0.73 14.01
N PRO A 786 -1.14 1.97 14.48
CA PRO A 786 -0.58 3.02 13.64
C PRO A 786 0.93 2.90 13.41
N GLY A 787 1.63 1.98 14.09
CA GLY A 787 3.09 1.98 14.15
C GLY A 787 3.63 3.18 14.93
N VAL A 788 4.93 3.43 14.83
CA VAL A 788 5.62 4.50 15.56
C VAL A 788 6.37 5.41 14.61
N ARG A 789 6.17 6.71 14.73
CA ARG A 789 6.97 7.69 13.99
C ARG A 789 8.36 7.79 14.65
N LEU A 790 9.39 7.51 13.87
CA LEU A 790 10.80 7.65 14.30
C LEU A 790 11.35 9.06 14.06
N ILE A 791 10.70 9.80 13.17
CA ILE A 791 11.13 11.12 12.75
C ILE A 791 9.99 12.09 13.06
N GLU A 792 10.27 13.04 13.92
CA GLU A 792 9.38 14.17 14.22
C GLU A 792 10.02 15.47 13.71
N ALA A 793 9.19 16.40 13.26
CA ALA A 793 9.66 17.68 12.81
C ALA A 793 10.33 18.43 13.96
N GLY A 794 11.63 18.68 13.84
CA GLY A 794 12.40 19.45 14.80
C GLY A 794 12.14 20.97 14.67
N GLU A 795 13.00 21.79 15.32
CA GLU A 795 12.89 23.26 15.28
C GLU A 795 13.15 23.85 13.89
N GLY A 796 13.85 23.13 13.04
CA GLY A 796 14.24 23.56 11.69
C GLY A 796 15.59 24.29 11.69
N THR A 797 16.61 23.60 11.21
CA THR A 797 17.99 24.13 11.13
C THR A 797 18.47 24.33 9.69
N LEU A 798 17.68 23.85 8.70
CA LEU A 798 18.06 23.93 7.29
C LEU A 798 17.97 25.37 6.76
N GLY A 799 19.05 25.80 6.09
CA GLY A 799 19.05 26.96 5.22
C GLY A 799 18.37 26.67 3.88
N TYR A 800 18.30 27.70 3.01
CA TYR A 800 17.89 27.48 1.63
C TYR A 800 18.98 26.72 0.87
N PHE A 801 18.57 25.72 0.10
CA PHE A 801 19.44 25.07 -0.88
C PHE A 801 19.63 25.99 -2.08
N ASP A 802 20.84 26.05 -2.63
CA ASP A 802 21.24 27.02 -3.65
C ASP A 802 21.61 26.40 -5.02
N ARG A 803 21.49 25.10 -5.15
CA ARG A 803 21.84 24.35 -6.38
C ARG A 803 20.74 24.44 -7.44
N VAL A 804 20.50 25.63 -7.98
CA VAL A 804 19.57 25.79 -9.11
C VAL A 804 20.19 25.14 -10.36
N PRO A 805 19.49 24.16 -10.99
CA PRO A 805 20.01 23.51 -12.18
C PRO A 805 20.08 24.47 -13.38
N ALA A 806 20.97 24.18 -14.34
CA ALA A 806 21.01 24.88 -15.60
C ALA A 806 19.73 24.65 -16.41
N ALA A 807 19.35 25.62 -17.27
CA ALA A 807 18.20 25.46 -18.12
C ALA A 807 18.39 24.28 -19.10
N PHE A 808 17.30 23.54 -19.33
CA PHE A 808 17.29 22.43 -20.26
C PHE A 808 17.55 22.95 -21.70
N GLY A 809 18.32 22.22 -22.48
CA GLY A 809 18.72 22.62 -23.83
C GLY A 809 20.13 23.20 -23.91
N GLN A 810 20.73 23.60 -22.79
CA GLN A 810 22.17 23.93 -22.70
C GLN A 810 23.04 22.67 -22.62
N GLN A 811 22.43 21.50 -22.40
CA GLN A 811 23.12 20.20 -22.33
C GLN A 811 23.11 19.55 -23.72
N GLN A 812 24.25 18.99 -24.13
CA GLN A 812 24.35 18.23 -25.36
C GLN A 812 23.80 16.82 -25.18
N GLY A 813 22.97 16.34 -26.13
CA GLY A 813 22.47 14.97 -26.20
C GLY A 813 21.06 14.77 -25.63
N TRP A 814 20.51 13.59 -25.91
CA TRP A 814 19.22 13.14 -25.44
C TRP A 814 19.28 12.78 -23.96
N ARG A 815 18.19 13.02 -23.22
CA ARG A 815 18.06 12.67 -21.81
C ARG A 815 16.89 11.75 -21.56
N VAL A 816 17.09 10.78 -20.65
CA VAL A 816 16.01 9.90 -20.22
C VAL A 816 15.04 10.66 -19.32
N ALA A 817 13.78 10.76 -19.76
CA ALA A 817 12.65 11.20 -18.96
C ALA A 817 12.02 9.99 -18.24
N PRO A 818 11.79 10.03 -16.91
CA PRO A 818 11.26 8.90 -16.16
C PRO A 818 9.75 8.73 -16.39
N TYR A 819 9.35 7.54 -16.81
CA TYR A 819 7.98 7.06 -16.77
C TYR A 819 7.90 5.88 -15.82
N TYR A 820 6.85 5.80 -15.05
CA TYR A 820 6.58 4.67 -14.17
C TYR A 820 5.20 4.10 -14.43
N HIS A 821 5.04 2.82 -14.19
CA HIS A 821 3.77 2.13 -14.30
C HIS A 821 3.46 1.41 -12.99
N LEU A 822 2.29 1.66 -12.43
CA LEU A 822 1.82 0.97 -11.22
C LEU A 822 1.92 -0.54 -11.41
N PHE A 823 1.58 -1.01 -12.61
CA PHE A 823 1.69 -2.41 -12.99
C PHE A 823 2.96 -2.61 -13.85
N GLY A 824 4.06 -2.98 -13.21
CA GLY A 824 5.28 -3.37 -13.89
C GLY A 824 6.58 -2.67 -13.44
N SER A 825 6.54 -1.45 -12.91
CA SER A 825 7.78 -0.77 -12.49
C SER A 825 8.36 -1.30 -11.16
N ASP A 826 7.53 -1.88 -10.30
CA ASP A 826 7.98 -2.47 -9.04
C ASP A 826 8.56 -3.87 -9.26
N GLU A 827 9.71 -4.15 -8.64
CA GLU A 827 10.50 -5.37 -8.82
C GLU A 827 9.75 -6.64 -8.47
N MET A 828 9.03 -6.63 -7.37
CA MET A 828 8.36 -7.84 -6.87
C MET A 828 7.04 -8.08 -7.56
N SER A 829 6.17 -7.10 -7.62
CA SER A 829 4.83 -7.27 -8.17
C SER A 829 4.82 -7.58 -9.67
N GLN A 830 5.82 -7.11 -10.45
CA GLN A 830 5.93 -7.46 -11.86
C GLN A 830 6.07 -8.98 -12.13
N ARG A 831 6.46 -9.75 -11.11
CA ARG A 831 6.54 -11.22 -11.16
C ARG A 831 5.20 -11.90 -10.92
N SER A 832 4.17 -11.15 -10.52
CA SER A 832 2.82 -11.66 -10.35
C SER A 832 2.11 -11.78 -11.70
N GLY A 833 1.67 -13.00 -12.07
CA GLY A 833 1.04 -13.25 -13.37
C GLY A 833 -0.22 -12.40 -13.63
N VAL A 834 -0.95 -12.01 -12.59
CA VAL A 834 -2.12 -11.13 -12.74
C VAL A 834 -1.71 -9.67 -13.00
N ILE A 835 -0.61 -9.21 -12.42
CA ILE A 835 -0.05 -7.89 -12.70
C ILE A 835 0.51 -7.82 -14.12
N GLN A 836 1.14 -8.90 -14.59
CA GLN A 836 1.67 -8.98 -15.97
C GLN A 836 0.59 -8.76 -17.02
N GLN A 837 -0.66 -9.13 -16.74
CA GLN A 837 -1.79 -8.89 -17.65
C GLN A 837 -2.15 -7.39 -17.79
N ARG A 838 -1.71 -6.56 -16.86
CA ARG A 838 -1.88 -5.11 -16.87
C ARG A 838 -0.59 -4.34 -17.20
N MET A 839 0.52 -5.05 -17.23
CA MET A 839 1.83 -4.46 -17.51
C MET A 839 1.92 -4.09 -19.00
N PRO A 840 2.31 -2.84 -19.33
CA PRO A 840 2.55 -2.49 -20.71
C PRO A 840 3.79 -3.21 -21.26
N GLU A 841 3.80 -3.45 -22.56
CA GLU A 841 5.03 -3.81 -23.24
C GLU A 841 6.05 -2.67 -23.14
N ALA A 842 7.34 -3.01 -23.11
CA ALA A 842 8.41 -2.02 -23.09
C ALA A 842 8.36 -1.14 -24.36
N TYR A 843 8.57 0.16 -24.18
CA TYR A 843 8.50 1.15 -25.26
C TYR A 843 9.49 2.29 -25.02
N VAL A 844 9.65 3.13 -26.00
CA VAL A 844 10.31 4.42 -25.87
C VAL A 844 9.33 5.53 -26.28
N MET A 845 9.19 6.54 -25.45
CA MET A 845 8.35 7.71 -25.73
C MET A 845 9.20 8.81 -26.37
N VAL A 846 8.73 9.39 -27.45
CA VAL A 846 9.42 10.46 -28.19
C VAL A 846 8.42 11.55 -28.57
N ASN A 847 8.87 12.80 -28.58
CA ASN A 847 8.05 13.89 -29.10
C ASN A 847 7.83 13.71 -30.62
N PRO A 848 6.64 13.97 -31.16
CA PRO A 848 6.36 13.85 -32.61
C PRO A 848 7.33 14.61 -33.53
N THR A 849 7.78 15.80 -33.10
CA THR A 849 8.77 16.59 -33.88
C THR A 849 10.12 15.89 -33.93
N ASP A 850 10.56 15.35 -32.82
CA ASP A 850 11.81 14.57 -32.73
C ASP A 850 11.71 13.27 -33.53
N ALA A 851 10.57 12.58 -33.46
CA ALA A 851 10.32 11.37 -34.24
C ALA A 851 10.39 11.65 -35.74
N ALA A 852 9.80 12.77 -36.21
CA ALA A 852 9.90 13.21 -37.60
C ALA A 852 11.35 13.52 -38.02
N ALA A 853 12.12 14.17 -37.15
CA ALA A 853 13.55 14.45 -37.39
C ALA A 853 14.40 13.17 -37.46
N LEU A 854 14.04 12.14 -36.70
CA LEU A 854 14.67 10.81 -36.75
C LEU A 854 14.18 9.92 -37.92
N GLY A 855 13.12 10.37 -38.63
CA GLY A 855 12.50 9.59 -39.73
C GLY A 855 11.68 8.39 -39.23
N VAL A 856 11.23 8.37 -37.99
CA VAL A 856 10.52 7.24 -37.38
C VAL A 856 9.04 7.60 -37.10
N ASN A 857 8.18 6.57 -37.17
CA ASN A 857 6.76 6.67 -36.85
C ASN A 857 6.42 5.89 -35.59
N ALA A 858 5.23 6.10 -35.05
CA ALA A 858 4.71 5.28 -33.97
C ALA A 858 4.75 3.79 -34.33
N GLY A 859 5.25 2.96 -33.43
CA GLY A 859 5.45 1.51 -33.61
C GLY A 859 6.76 1.14 -34.32
N ALA A 860 7.51 2.08 -34.90
CA ALA A 860 8.83 1.80 -35.43
C ALA A 860 9.81 1.39 -34.31
N LEU A 861 10.70 0.47 -34.60
CA LEU A 861 11.77 0.08 -33.67
C LEU A 861 12.92 1.08 -33.76
N VAL A 862 13.35 1.59 -32.62
CA VAL A 862 14.57 2.38 -32.51
C VAL A 862 15.60 1.67 -31.65
N GLU A 863 16.86 1.92 -31.94
CA GLU A 863 18.01 1.43 -31.19
C GLU A 863 18.80 2.62 -30.66
N PHE A 864 19.24 2.51 -29.41
CA PHE A 864 20.06 3.51 -28.76
C PHE A 864 20.88 2.90 -27.62
N SER A 865 21.91 3.60 -27.19
CA SER A 865 22.72 3.22 -26.04
C SER A 865 22.42 4.15 -24.87
N CYS A 866 22.31 3.58 -23.68
CA CYS A 866 22.07 4.31 -22.44
C CYS A 866 22.81 3.61 -21.29
N ALA A 867 23.66 4.36 -20.57
CA ALA A 867 24.49 3.84 -19.48
C ALA A 867 25.25 2.53 -19.84
N GLY A 868 25.77 2.43 -21.08
CA GLY A 868 26.50 1.26 -21.57
C GLY A 868 25.62 0.07 -22.00
N GLN A 869 24.30 0.20 -21.92
CA GLN A 869 23.34 -0.81 -22.38
C GLN A 869 22.74 -0.37 -23.71
N THR A 870 22.66 -1.29 -24.68
CA THR A 870 21.93 -1.06 -25.92
C THR A 870 20.49 -1.53 -25.79
N LEU A 871 19.56 -0.63 -26.08
CA LEU A 871 18.12 -0.90 -26.02
C LEU A 871 17.51 -0.84 -27.42
N ARG A 872 16.56 -1.75 -27.69
CA ARG A 872 15.75 -1.79 -28.93
C ARG A 872 14.28 -1.78 -28.52
N LEU A 873 13.59 -0.70 -28.80
CA LEU A 873 12.23 -0.48 -28.30
C LEU A 873 11.32 0.12 -29.38
N PRO A 874 10.02 -0.24 -29.39
CA PRO A 874 9.03 0.40 -30.25
C PRO A 874 8.75 1.83 -29.78
N VAL A 875 8.61 2.75 -30.73
CA VAL A 875 8.30 4.17 -30.49
C VAL A 875 6.84 4.35 -30.13
N ARG A 876 6.59 5.09 -29.08
CA ARG A 876 5.30 5.78 -28.79
C ARG A 876 5.52 7.28 -28.88
N LEU A 877 4.47 8.00 -29.23
CA LEU A 877 4.52 9.46 -29.39
C LEU A 877 3.76 10.16 -28.25
N SER A 878 4.34 11.23 -27.72
CA SER A 878 3.68 12.15 -26.78
C SER A 878 3.96 13.60 -27.20
N GLU A 879 2.90 14.37 -27.46
CA GLU A 879 2.99 15.80 -27.78
C GLU A 879 3.45 16.65 -26.61
N THR A 880 3.22 16.15 -25.38
CA THR A 880 3.53 16.86 -24.13
C THR A 880 4.94 16.61 -23.62
N LEU A 881 5.59 15.54 -24.09
CA LEU A 881 7.00 15.30 -23.78
C LEU A 881 7.86 16.36 -24.47
N THR A 882 8.74 17.02 -23.74
CA THR A 882 9.63 18.05 -24.30
C THR A 882 10.61 17.43 -25.29
N GLN A 883 10.88 18.14 -26.39
CA GLN A 883 11.89 17.75 -27.39
C GLN A 883 13.28 17.56 -26.76
N GLY A 884 14.05 16.64 -27.31
CA GLY A 884 15.37 16.30 -26.79
C GLY A 884 15.34 15.32 -25.60
N GLN A 885 14.14 14.84 -25.23
CA GLN A 885 13.97 13.82 -24.22
C GLN A 885 13.53 12.47 -24.82
N VAL A 886 13.92 11.41 -24.15
CA VAL A 886 13.52 10.03 -24.43
C VAL A 886 12.83 9.48 -23.19
N GLY A 887 11.52 9.28 -23.27
CA GLY A 887 10.76 8.71 -22.16
C GLY A 887 10.96 7.20 -22.06
N LEU A 888 11.39 6.69 -20.91
CA LEU A 888 11.55 5.27 -20.67
C LEU A 888 10.67 4.81 -19.51
N PRO A 889 9.95 3.68 -19.67
CA PRO A 889 9.15 3.08 -18.62
C PRO A 889 10.05 2.33 -17.63
N LEU A 890 10.64 3.07 -16.71
CA LEU A 890 11.61 2.59 -15.76
C LEU A 890 11.04 1.49 -14.85
N GLY A 891 11.85 0.49 -14.58
CA GLY A 891 11.49 -0.67 -13.77
C GLY A 891 10.82 -1.81 -14.53
N LEU A 892 10.34 -1.60 -15.76
CA LEU A 892 9.88 -2.71 -16.62
C LEU A 892 11.04 -3.67 -16.95
N PRO A 893 10.74 -4.92 -17.25
CA PRO A 893 11.76 -5.89 -17.65
C PRO A 893 12.67 -5.33 -18.74
N GLY A 894 13.99 -5.37 -18.51
CA GLY A 894 14.99 -4.84 -19.44
C GLY A 894 15.24 -3.32 -19.37
N ILE A 895 14.47 -2.57 -18.59
CA ILE A 895 14.62 -1.11 -18.43
C ILE A 895 14.80 -0.77 -16.94
N PRO A 896 16.00 -0.93 -16.40
CA PRO A 896 16.24 -0.76 -14.96
C PRO A 896 16.09 0.71 -14.51
N PRO A 897 15.68 0.94 -13.26
CA PRO A 897 15.48 2.29 -12.71
C PRO A 897 16.74 3.15 -12.71
N VAL A 898 17.91 2.55 -12.67
CA VAL A 898 19.20 3.29 -12.71
C VAL A 898 19.38 4.15 -13.96
N LEU A 899 18.60 3.92 -15.01
CA LEU A 899 18.66 4.71 -16.25
C LEU A 899 18.02 6.11 -16.11
N VAL A 900 17.41 6.43 -14.96
CA VAL A 900 16.79 7.74 -14.73
C VAL A 900 17.78 8.89 -14.96
N GLY A 901 17.40 9.85 -15.81
CA GLY A 901 18.22 11.02 -16.10
C GLY A 901 19.52 10.74 -16.91
N ALA A 902 19.75 9.49 -17.32
CA ALA A 902 20.94 9.13 -18.08
C ALA A 902 20.91 9.76 -19.48
N THR A 903 22.10 9.93 -20.08
CA THR A 903 22.26 10.38 -21.45
C THR A 903 21.99 9.21 -22.40
N VAL A 904 21.27 9.50 -23.50
CA VAL A 904 20.99 8.55 -24.58
C VAL A 904 21.87 8.90 -25.78
N GLU A 905 22.55 7.90 -26.31
CA GLU A 905 23.46 8.02 -27.43
C GLU A 905 23.01 7.17 -28.62
N ASN A 906 23.35 7.60 -29.82
CA ASN A 906 23.11 6.84 -31.07
C ASN A 906 21.63 6.47 -31.30
N LEU A 907 20.69 7.34 -30.88
CA LEU A 907 19.28 7.12 -31.15
C LEU A 907 18.99 7.14 -32.66
N ARG A 908 18.54 6.02 -33.18
CA ARG A 908 18.29 5.82 -34.63
C ARG A 908 17.24 4.74 -34.85
N GLU A 909 16.65 4.73 -36.03
CA GLU A 909 15.83 3.59 -36.45
C GLU A 909 16.66 2.29 -36.44
N ALA A 910 16.10 1.26 -35.84
CA ALA A 910 16.75 -0.05 -35.82
C ALA A 910 16.64 -0.71 -37.20
N THR A 911 17.76 -1.16 -37.74
CA THR A 911 17.74 -2.05 -38.91
C THR A 911 17.08 -3.38 -38.56
N ARG A 912 16.16 -3.83 -39.41
CA ARG A 912 15.42 -5.10 -39.22
C ARG A 912 16.34 -6.31 -39.09
#